data_bf80d7edd424ca2d49ed02e421d49db7
#
_entry.id   bf80d7edd424ca2d49ed02e421d49db7
#
_cell.length_a   1.000
_cell.length_b   1.000
_cell.length_c   1.000
_cell.angle_alpha   90.00
_cell.angle_beta   90.00
_cell.angle_gamma   90.00
#
_symmetry.space_group_name_H-M   'P 1'
#
loop_
_entity.id
_entity.type
_entity.pdbx_description
1 polymer ?
#
loop_
_entity_poly.entity_id
_entity_poly.type
_entity_poly.pdbx_seq_one_letter_code
_entity_poly.pdbx_strand_id
1 'polypeptide(L)'
;MTKRTKAKAKSAAANGASGDLTVPQAIERAYAHWNAGQAQQAEVLARRVLAVSPAQIECLHLLGLMAHAYDKIDMALDYMRQACGFSYSPGGYFSNYAEMCRQNRLLGEAEKAGRTAVERSPEMVGAWNNLGIILQEAGKLEESITCLRKVVALEPENPEACNNLANTLLLTAHFDEAQRFYEMALELHPRYAEANSNLAHLLMKQGKFDAAETYARRAIDVNPQLVTAYLNLVEIAIERQQFGQAMQHLDAVMRFAPEHPSALAARATVLHRRGEFDDALIAATAAVKFAPESAQAHNILGKTQQALNLFEDAKKSFARAQALPGLERNSARINLAEMYAARNDKPAAIAMLTEVVSGDPQNIMAWGQLADIKKFSAGDPDLEALKKLYAEKSAELGLFARMALCFALGKAFLDVGDGDNAFGYLGEGNRLKRETFDYDGAQTRQWLQSLSGRFSRDWINDRAGMGEPSDMPVFVVGMPRSGTTLIEQILGAHPDIYPAGELHYISNFVENIDQATRQGENAETEDLAAMAAQYLAKVAPLAEGRSHIIDKMPANFIHLGWIHAMFPNARIIHCRRDPVDTCLSCYSKLFGAEQSFTYDLAELGQFYLGYRDLMAHWRDVLPANRFIEVDYEAVVANCETEARRLIDFIGVPWDDACLAFHQSSRPVRTASVNQIREPLYKTSVGRWRPYAKHLMPLLDALGMDE
;
A
#
# COMPACT_ATOMS: atom_id res chain seq x y z
N MET A 1 67.79 13.49 -61.60
CA MET A 1 67.15 14.51 -62.45
C MET A 1 65.67 14.41 -62.16
N THR A 2 64.89 15.35 -61.70
CA THR A 2 65.13 16.68 -61.20
C THR A 2 63.84 17.14 -60.49
N LYS A 3 64.04 17.74 -59.32
CA LYS A 3 63.00 18.41 -58.58
C LYS A 3 62.42 19.57 -59.33
N ARG A 4 61.29 19.40 -60.06
CA ARG A 4 60.53 20.58 -60.58
C ARG A 4 59.10 20.29 -61.03
N THR A 5 58.46 19.22 -60.64
CA THR A 5 57.05 18.91 -61.02
C THR A 5 56.11 18.67 -59.81
N LYS A 6 56.47 19.12 -58.59
CA LYS A 6 55.60 19.02 -57.39
C LYS A 6 55.15 20.34 -56.80
N ALA A 7 55.35 21.45 -57.51
CA ALA A 7 55.01 22.78 -57.00
C ALA A 7 53.82 23.45 -57.75
N LYS A 8 53.10 22.76 -58.63
CA LYS A 8 51.91 23.33 -59.31
C LYS A 8 50.59 22.62 -59.03
N ALA A 9 50.60 21.60 -58.16
CA ALA A 9 49.34 20.87 -57.76
C ALA A 9 48.91 21.24 -56.37
N LYS A 10 49.49 22.21 -55.67
CA LYS A 10 49.10 22.65 -54.33
C LYS A 10 48.54 24.09 -54.26
N SER A 11 48.28 24.71 -55.38
CA SER A 11 47.75 26.09 -55.46
C SER A 11 46.34 26.16 -56.12
N ALA A 12 45.75 24.99 -56.43
CA ALA A 12 44.43 24.96 -57.04
C ALA A 12 43.34 24.37 -56.15
N ALA A 13 43.65 24.09 -54.86
CA ALA A 13 42.69 23.56 -53.88
C ALA A 13 42.39 24.55 -52.73
N ALA A 14 42.70 25.82 -52.88
CA ALA A 14 42.47 26.84 -51.83
C ALA A 14 41.63 28.04 -52.32
N ASN A 15 40.92 27.92 -53.42
CA ASN A 15 39.93 28.92 -53.89
C ASN A 15 38.64 28.21 -54.33
N GLY A 16 38.03 27.47 -53.43
CA GLY A 16 36.65 26.95 -53.52
C GLY A 16 35.71 27.93 -52.82
N ALA A 17 35.19 28.90 -53.56
CA ALA A 17 33.93 29.60 -53.40
C ALA A 17 33.51 29.94 -51.94
N SER A 18 33.92 31.08 -51.41
CA SER A 18 33.12 31.86 -50.47
C SER A 18 31.93 32.49 -51.21
N GLY A 19 31.04 31.70 -51.75
CA GLY A 19 29.72 32.17 -52.18
C GLY A 19 28.94 32.39 -50.86
N ASP A 20 28.46 33.61 -50.62
CA ASP A 20 27.53 33.90 -49.53
C ASP A 20 26.35 32.98 -49.64
N LEU A 21 26.16 32.12 -48.60
CA LEU A 21 25.02 31.21 -48.56
C LEU A 21 23.73 32.04 -48.51
N THR A 22 22.76 31.72 -49.34
CA THR A 22 21.42 32.29 -49.17
C THR A 22 20.83 31.81 -47.80
N VAL A 23 19.89 32.55 -47.24
CA VAL A 23 19.24 32.18 -45.94
C VAL A 23 18.71 30.75 -45.99
N PRO A 24 17.96 30.28 -47.01
CA PRO A 24 17.51 28.88 -47.09
C PRO A 24 18.67 27.87 -47.09
N GLN A 25 19.72 28.11 -47.85
CA GLN A 25 20.91 27.23 -47.92
C GLN A 25 21.65 27.19 -46.54
N ALA A 26 21.71 28.29 -45.82
CA ALA A 26 22.31 28.35 -44.50
C ALA A 26 21.49 27.56 -43.47
N ILE A 27 20.17 27.62 -43.56
CA ILE A 27 19.25 26.82 -42.72
C ILE A 27 19.42 25.32 -43.01
N GLU A 28 19.32 24.91 -44.27
CA GLU A 28 19.51 23.52 -44.66
C GLU A 28 20.85 22.97 -44.17
N ARG A 29 21.92 23.76 -44.33
CA ARG A 29 23.24 23.37 -43.85
C ARG A 29 23.36 23.35 -42.33
N ALA A 30 22.66 24.23 -41.62
CA ALA A 30 22.59 24.18 -40.14
C ALA A 30 21.94 22.89 -39.64
N TYR A 31 20.82 22.49 -40.22
CA TYR A 31 20.18 21.20 -39.91
C TYR A 31 21.06 20.00 -40.31
N ALA A 32 21.74 20.06 -41.47
CA ALA A 32 22.67 19.01 -41.88
C ALA A 32 23.83 18.85 -40.89
N HIS A 33 24.41 19.97 -40.38
CA HIS A 33 25.44 19.94 -39.34
C HIS A 33 24.90 19.35 -38.03
N TRP A 34 23.68 19.74 -37.62
CA TRP A 34 23.05 19.21 -36.41
C TRP A 34 22.86 17.68 -36.50
N ASN A 35 22.31 17.20 -37.63
CA ASN A 35 22.10 15.77 -37.87
C ASN A 35 23.41 14.98 -38.00
N ALA A 36 24.51 15.65 -38.35
CA ALA A 36 25.85 15.07 -38.39
C ALA A 36 26.58 15.15 -37.02
N GLY A 37 25.93 15.59 -35.93
CA GLY A 37 26.56 15.76 -34.61
C GLY A 37 27.50 16.95 -34.53
N GLN A 38 27.50 17.85 -35.49
CA GLN A 38 28.36 19.04 -35.56
C GLN A 38 27.65 20.27 -34.95
N ALA A 39 27.30 20.19 -33.69
CA ALA A 39 26.44 21.15 -33.01
C ALA A 39 27.01 22.63 -33.06
N GLN A 40 28.32 22.81 -32.89
CA GLN A 40 28.92 24.15 -32.92
C GLN A 40 28.75 24.83 -34.33
N GLN A 41 28.91 24.06 -35.40
CA GLN A 41 28.72 24.59 -36.76
C GLN A 41 27.24 24.91 -37.03
N ALA A 42 26.32 24.04 -36.56
CA ALA A 42 24.89 24.28 -36.64
C ALA A 42 24.48 25.56 -35.89
N GLU A 43 24.95 25.75 -34.65
CA GLU A 43 24.66 26.92 -33.82
C GLU A 43 25.16 28.21 -34.46
N VAL A 44 26.41 28.21 -34.95
CA VAL A 44 27.01 29.38 -35.61
C VAL A 44 26.20 29.81 -36.81
N LEU A 45 25.80 28.86 -37.66
CA LEU A 45 24.98 29.17 -38.86
C LEU A 45 23.58 29.66 -38.44
N ALA A 46 22.90 29.00 -37.53
CA ALA A 46 21.57 29.41 -37.08
C ALA A 46 21.58 30.83 -36.47
N ARG A 47 22.56 31.14 -35.61
CA ARG A 47 22.72 32.49 -35.05
C ARG A 47 23.05 33.55 -36.09
N ARG A 48 23.88 33.22 -37.12
CA ARG A 48 24.18 34.14 -38.21
C ARG A 48 22.94 34.43 -39.06
N VAL A 49 22.09 33.43 -39.31
CA VAL A 49 20.81 33.63 -39.99
C VAL A 49 19.90 34.54 -39.17
N LEU A 50 19.76 34.32 -37.88
CA LEU A 50 18.93 35.15 -37.01
C LEU A 50 19.44 36.59 -36.87
N ALA A 51 20.77 36.84 -36.99
CA ALA A 51 21.31 38.16 -37.00
C ALA A 51 20.88 38.99 -38.22
N VAL A 52 20.59 38.31 -39.34
CA VAL A 52 20.13 38.96 -40.60
C VAL A 52 18.59 38.90 -40.69
N SER A 53 18.00 37.84 -40.23
CA SER A 53 16.57 37.59 -40.28
C SER A 53 16.07 37.08 -38.92
N PRO A 54 15.76 37.95 -37.96
CA PRO A 54 15.39 37.58 -36.59
C PRO A 54 14.09 36.74 -36.49
N ALA A 55 13.24 36.79 -37.49
CA ALA A 55 11.95 36.06 -37.56
C ALA A 55 12.05 34.68 -38.23
N GLN A 56 13.28 34.15 -38.40
CA GLN A 56 13.46 32.87 -39.07
C GLN A 56 13.13 31.69 -38.12
N ILE A 57 11.92 31.21 -38.23
CA ILE A 57 11.36 30.22 -37.30
C ILE A 57 12.13 28.90 -37.27
N GLU A 58 12.68 28.46 -38.40
CA GLU A 58 13.49 27.24 -38.53
C GLU A 58 14.77 27.33 -37.67
N CYS A 59 15.42 28.51 -37.64
CA CYS A 59 16.62 28.71 -36.82
C CYS A 59 16.28 28.81 -35.34
N LEU A 60 15.18 29.48 -34.98
CA LEU A 60 14.67 29.51 -33.60
C LEU A 60 14.34 28.09 -33.11
N HIS A 61 13.62 27.30 -33.92
CA HIS A 61 13.29 25.93 -33.61
C HIS A 61 14.55 25.06 -33.46
N LEU A 62 15.52 25.15 -34.37
CA LEU A 62 16.77 24.40 -34.28
C LEU A 62 17.56 24.74 -33.03
N LEU A 63 17.69 26.04 -32.68
CA LEU A 63 18.37 26.46 -31.44
C LEU A 63 17.61 25.99 -30.19
N GLY A 64 16.29 25.94 -30.22
CA GLY A 64 15.46 25.37 -29.18
C GLY A 64 15.75 23.88 -28.97
N LEU A 65 15.78 23.09 -30.03
CA LEU A 65 16.14 21.66 -29.98
C LEU A 65 17.56 21.45 -29.44
N MET A 66 18.51 22.25 -29.90
CA MET A 66 19.90 22.19 -29.44
C MET A 66 20.03 22.56 -27.96
N ALA A 67 19.38 23.63 -27.53
CA ALA A 67 19.39 24.04 -26.13
C ALA A 67 18.79 22.94 -25.21
N HIS A 68 17.70 22.31 -25.63
CA HIS A 68 17.10 21.17 -24.94
C HIS A 68 18.06 19.98 -24.85
N ALA A 69 18.70 19.61 -25.97
CA ALA A 69 19.66 18.49 -25.99
C ALA A 69 20.88 18.71 -25.07
N TYR A 70 21.21 19.97 -24.76
CA TYR A 70 22.27 20.36 -23.82
C TYR A 70 21.78 20.78 -22.44
N ASP A 71 20.56 20.39 -22.06
CA ASP A 71 19.93 20.65 -20.77
C ASP A 71 19.86 22.15 -20.39
N LYS A 72 19.81 23.03 -21.40
CA LYS A 72 19.62 24.49 -21.21
C LYS A 72 18.13 24.84 -21.32
N ILE A 73 17.37 24.40 -20.36
CA ILE A 73 15.90 24.37 -20.40
C ILE A 73 15.27 25.74 -20.66
N ASP A 74 15.67 26.78 -19.90
CA ASP A 74 15.11 28.13 -20.05
C ASP A 74 15.33 28.68 -21.47
N MET A 75 16.52 28.45 -22.02
CA MET A 75 16.84 28.85 -23.41
C MET A 75 16.06 28.06 -24.43
N ALA A 76 15.86 26.75 -24.19
CA ALA A 76 15.08 25.89 -25.08
C ALA A 76 13.62 26.37 -25.17
N LEU A 77 13.00 26.59 -24.01
CA LEU A 77 11.62 27.09 -23.92
C LEU A 77 11.48 28.48 -24.56
N ASP A 78 12.45 29.39 -24.33
CA ASP A 78 12.39 30.72 -24.91
C ASP A 78 12.50 30.70 -26.46
N TYR A 79 13.45 29.95 -27.01
CA TYR A 79 13.56 29.78 -28.47
C TYR A 79 12.33 29.11 -29.06
N MET A 80 11.78 28.08 -28.40
CA MET A 80 10.57 27.40 -28.88
C MET A 80 9.34 28.30 -28.81
N ARG A 81 9.19 29.08 -27.75
CA ARG A 81 8.11 30.08 -27.62
C ARG A 81 8.18 31.11 -28.74
N GLN A 82 9.37 31.61 -29.05
CA GLN A 82 9.58 32.54 -30.18
C GLN A 82 9.25 31.84 -31.50
N ALA A 83 9.75 30.60 -31.76
CA ALA A 83 9.46 29.85 -32.97
C ALA A 83 7.95 29.59 -33.19
N CYS A 84 7.20 29.35 -32.13
CA CYS A 84 5.77 29.14 -32.10
C CYS A 84 4.94 30.45 -32.15
N GLY A 85 5.56 31.60 -31.97
CA GLY A 85 4.88 32.91 -31.92
C GLY A 85 4.33 33.40 -33.26
N PHE A 86 4.64 32.76 -34.36
CA PHE A 86 4.24 33.19 -35.72
C PHE A 86 2.99 32.41 -36.20
N SER A 87 2.11 33.11 -36.90
CA SER A 87 0.86 32.51 -37.40
C SER A 87 1.08 31.37 -38.43
N TYR A 88 2.24 31.33 -39.08
CA TYR A 88 2.60 30.33 -40.06
C TYR A 88 3.50 29.19 -39.53
N SER A 89 3.77 29.16 -38.19
CA SER A 89 4.60 28.10 -37.61
C SER A 89 3.96 26.74 -37.76
N PRO A 90 4.73 25.71 -38.19
CA PRO A 90 4.21 24.35 -38.37
C PRO A 90 3.76 23.72 -37.08
N GLY A 91 2.74 22.80 -37.15
CA GLY A 91 2.25 22.05 -35.97
C GLY A 91 3.34 21.24 -35.27
N GLY A 92 4.35 20.76 -35.99
CA GLY A 92 5.49 20.04 -35.40
C GLY A 92 6.31 20.85 -34.43
N TYR A 93 6.41 22.18 -34.62
CA TYR A 93 7.12 23.04 -33.65
C TYR A 93 6.34 23.17 -32.33
N PHE A 94 5.02 23.27 -32.45
CA PHE A 94 4.15 23.27 -31.29
C PHE A 94 4.16 21.91 -30.57
N SER A 95 4.28 20.79 -31.28
CA SER A 95 4.39 19.45 -30.69
C SER A 95 5.68 19.31 -29.88
N ASN A 96 6.83 19.76 -30.45
CA ASN A 96 8.11 19.74 -29.74
C ASN A 96 8.09 20.69 -28.52
N TYR A 97 7.49 21.87 -28.68
CA TYR A 97 7.34 22.82 -27.55
C TYR A 97 6.46 22.27 -26.44
N ALA A 98 5.35 21.62 -26.80
CA ALA A 98 4.45 20.98 -25.87
C ALA A 98 5.16 19.89 -25.02
N GLU A 99 5.97 19.05 -25.69
CA GLU A 99 6.73 18.02 -25.00
C GLU A 99 7.80 18.61 -24.07
N MET A 100 8.53 19.65 -24.50
CA MET A 100 9.49 20.35 -23.63
C MET A 100 8.81 21.00 -22.41
N CYS A 101 7.65 21.62 -22.59
CA CYS A 101 6.85 22.16 -21.50
C CYS A 101 6.40 21.06 -20.54
N ARG A 102 5.95 19.90 -21.06
CA ARG A 102 5.55 18.74 -20.24
C ARG A 102 6.68 18.23 -19.36
N GLN A 103 7.86 18.00 -19.96
CA GLN A 103 9.06 17.55 -19.23
C GLN A 103 9.46 18.52 -18.11
N ASN A 104 9.14 19.80 -18.28
CA ASN A 104 9.39 20.84 -17.27
C ASN A 104 8.17 21.18 -16.39
N ARG A 105 7.15 20.31 -16.39
CA ARG A 105 5.93 20.42 -15.57
C ARG A 105 5.10 21.69 -15.81
N LEU A 106 5.28 22.33 -16.95
CA LEU A 106 4.48 23.48 -17.40
C LEU A 106 3.21 23.01 -18.14
N LEU A 107 2.40 22.18 -17.46
CA LEU A 107 1.30 21.44 -18.10
C LEU A 107 0.26 22.33 -18.80
N GLY A 108 -0.04 23.53 -18.27
CA GLY A 108 -0.97 24.48 -18.89
C GLY A 108 -0.47 25.01 -20.23
N GLU A 109 0.84 25.31 -20.32
CA GLU A 109 1.49 25.78 -21.56
C GLU A 109 1.67 24.61 -22.55
N ALA A 110 2.01 23.42 -22.04
CA ALA A 110 2.11 22.19 -22.79
C ALA A 110 0.78 21.84 -23.48
N GLU A 111 -0.33 21.87 -22.76
CA GLU A 111 -1.67 21.60 -23.29
C GLU A 111 -2.04 22.58 -24.41
N LYS A 112 -1.84 23.89 -24.17
CA LYS A 112 -2.14 24.91 -25.17
C LYS A 112 -1.34 24.68 -26.45
N ALA A 113 -0.05 24.40 -26.35
CA ALA A 113 0.81 24.11 -27.48
C ALA A 113 0.41 22.79 -28.17
N GLY A 114 0.11 21.72 -27.41
CA GLY A 114 -0.34 20.44 -27.95
C GLY A 114 -1.64 20.55 -28.74
N ARG A 115 -2.63 21.29 -28.23
CA ARG A 115 -3.90 21.55 -28.97
C ARG A 115 -3.63 22.29 -30.28
N THR A 116 -2.76 23.31 -30.27
CA THR A 116 -2.38 24.02 -31.49
C THR A 116 -1.63 23.09 -32.48
N ALA A 117 -0.81 22.17 -31.96
CA ALA A 117 -0.09 21.22 -32.78
C ALA A 117 -1.03 20.32 -33.61
N VAL A 118 -2.04 19.72 -32.95
CA VAL A 118 -3.02 18.83 -33.59
C VAL A 118 -3.99 19.59 -34.47
N GLU A 119 -4.34 20.84 -34.17
CA GLU A 119 -5.14 21.70 -35.02
C GLU A 119 -4.45 22.02 -36.34
N ARG A 120 -3.14 22.32 -36.27
CA ARG A 120 -2.32 22.67 -37.46
C ARG A 120 -1.86 21.46 -38.28
N SER A 121 -1.72 20.32 -37.63
CA SER A 121 -1.22 19.09 -38.25
C SER A 121 -2.05 17.88 -37.81
N PRO A 122 -3.31 17.74 -38.28
CA PRO A 122 -4.25 16.71 -37.81
C PRO A 122 -3.81 15.26 -38.08
N GLU A 123 -2.94 15.07 -39.05
CA GLU A 123 -2.42 13.74 -39.41
C GLU A 123 -1.08 13.42 -38.71
N MET A 124 -0.56 14.35 -37.89
CA MET A 124 0.71 14.15 -37.20
C MET A 124 0.52 13.30 -35.97
N VAL A 125 0.83 12.01 -36.03
CA VAL A 125 0.67 11.02 -34.95
C VAL A 125 1.37 11.46 -33.68
N GLY A 126 2.63 11.93 -33.75
CA GLY A 126 3.38 12.40 -32.60
C GLY A 126 2.73 13.58 -31.86
N ALA A 127 2.01 14.46 -32.58
CA ALA A 127 1.31 15.58 -31.95
C ALA A 127 0.10 15.09 -31.11
N TRP A 128 -0.67 14.13 -31.64
CA TRP A 128 -1.76 13.52 -30.89
C TRP A 128 -1.28 12.71 -29.70
N ASN A 129 -0.16 11.96 -29.84
CA ASN A 129 0.44 11.20 -28.75
C ASN A 129 0.92 12.14 -27.61
N ASN A 130 1.68 13.18 -27.95
CA ASN A 130 2.15 14.16 -26.97
C ASN A 130 0.99 14.85 -26.25
N LEU A 131 -0.05 15.28 -27.00
CA LEU A 131 -1.24 15.87 -26.39
C LEU A 131 -1.95 14.88 -25.48
N GLY A 132 -2.09 13.62 -25.88
CA GLY A 132 -2.69 12.57 -25.08
C GLY A 132 -1.96 12.38 -23.73
N ILE A 133 -0.63 12.30 -23.75
CA ILE A 133 0.20 12.17 -22.55
C ILE A 133 0.09 13.42 -21.66
N ILE A 134 0.13 14.62 -22.25
CA ILE A 134 -0.02 15.90 -21.54
C ILE A 134 -1.38 15.96 -20.83
N LEU A 135 -2.45 15.57 -21.50
CA LEU A 135 -3.80 15.55 -20.94
C LEU A 135 -3.93 14.51 -19.82
N GLN A 136 -3.28 13.36 -19.97
CA GLN A 136 -3.21 12.35 -18.90
C GLN A 136 -2.53 12.91 -17.66
N GLU A 137 -1.37 13.55 -17.79
CA GLU A 137 -0.65 14.17 -16.68
C GLU A 137 -1.43 15.36 -16.06
N ALA A 138 -2.22 16.06 -16.87
CA ALA A 138 -3.13 17.14 -16.43
C ALA A 138 -4.43 16.63 -15.77
N GLY A 139 -4.64 15.30 -15.70
CA GLY A 139 -5.83 14.68 -15.14
C GLY A 139 -7.08 14.74 -16.02
N LYS A 140 -6.95 15.15 -17.29
CA LYS A 140 -8.03 15.23 -18.31
C LYS A 140 -8.15 13.91 -19.07
N LEU A 141 -8.49 12.85 -18.32
CA LEU A 141 -8.34 11.46 -18.81
C LEU A 141 -9.21 11.13 -20.02
N GLU A 142 -10.46 11.59 -20.07
CA GLU A 142 -11.37 11.32 -21.20
C GLU A 142 -10.90 11.98 -22.51
N GLU A 143 -10.36 13.20 -22.41
CA GLU A 143 -9.77 13.88 -23.56
C GLU A 143 -8.48 13.18 -24.00
N SER A 144 -7.67 12.70 -23.05
CA SER A 144 -6.49 11.90 -23.32
C SER A 144 -6.83 10.62 -24.10
N ILE A 145 -7.84 9.85 -23.63
CA ILE A 145 -8.34 8.66 -24.34
C ILE A 145 -8.73 9.00 -25.78
N THR A 146 -9.43 10.11 -25.98
CA THR A 146 -9.86 10.55 -27.31
C THR A 146 -8.65 10.81 -28.22
N CYS A 147 -7.61 11.49 -27.73
CA CYS A 147 -6.38 11.75 -28.48
C CYS A 147 -5.63 10.46 -28.79
N LEU A 148 -5.45 9.56 -27.80
CA LEU A 148 -4.70 8.32 -27.97
C LEU A 148 -5.44 7.31 -28.88
N ARG A 149 -6.78 7.29 -28.87
CA ARG A 149 -7.57 6.54 -29.86
C ARG A 149 -7.32 7.05 -31.29
N LYS A 150 -7.14 8.37 -31.47
CA LYS A 150 -6.76 8.92 -32.80
C LYS A 150 -5.37 8.45 -33.18
N VAL A 151 -4.41 8.34 -32.24
CA VAL A 151 -3.06 7.77 -32.50
C VAL A 151 -3.17 6.33 -32.99
N VAL A 152 -3.89 5.47 -32.30
CA VAL A 152 -4.10 4.07 -32.70
C VAL A 152 -4.83 3.95 -34.03
N ALA A 153 -5.77 4.85 -34.33
CA ALA A 153 -6.47 4.86 -35.63
C ALA A 153 -5.56 5.28 -36.78
N LEU A 154 -4.58 6.16 -36.55
CA LEU A 154 -3.60 6.60 -37.55
C LEU A 154 -2.48 5.57 -37.76
N GLU A 155 -2.07 4.90 -36.70
CA GLU A 155 -1.00 3.88 -36.69
C GLU A 155 -1.46 2.62 -35.94
N PRO A 156 -2.29 1.74 -36.53
CA PRO A 156 -2.81 0.55 -35.84
C PRO A 156 -1.75 -0.48 -35.43
N GLU A 157 -0.61 -0.49 -36.11
CA GLU A 157 0.51 -1.42 -35.90
C GLU A 157 1.57 -0.82 -34.92
N ASN A 158 1.27 0.26 -34.25
CA ASN A 158 2.19 0.90 -33.28
C ASN A 158 1.97 0.36 -31.89
N PRO A 159 2.88 -0.47 -31.31
CA PRO A 159 2.72 -1.03 -29.99
C PRO A 159 2.78 0.02 -28.87
N GLU A 160 3.52 1.12 -29.07
CA GLU A 160 3.59 2.22 -28.10
C GLU A 160 2.25 2.96 -28.00
N ALA A 161 1.57 3.17 -29.12
CA ALA A 161 0.25 3.80 -29.16
C ALA A 161 -0.78 2.97 -28.39
N CYS A 162 -0.78 1.66 -28.59
CA CYS A 162 -1.64 0.73 -27.85
C CYS A 162 -1.33 0.77 -26.35
N ASN A 163 -0.06 0.71 -25.97
CA ASN A 163 0.36 0.76 -24.57
C ASN A 163 -0.04 2.09 -23.90
N ASN A 164 0.14 3.24 -24.56
CA ASN A 164 -0.21 4.55 -23.99
C ASN A 164 -1.73 4.71 -23.82
N LEU A 165 -2.52 4.23 -24.78
CA LEU A 165 -3.98 4.20 -24.65
C LEU A 165 -4.40 3.31 -23.48
N ALA A 166 -3.81 2.11 -23.35
CA ALA A 166 -4.09 1.18 -22.26
C ALA A 166 -3.74 1.78 -20.88
N ASN A 167 -2.63 2.52 -20.77
CA ASN A 167 -2.26 3.22 -19.55
C ASN A 167 -3.34 4.22 -19.12
N THR A 168 -3.90 5.00 -20.04
CA THR A 168 -4.93 5.98 -19.72
C THR A 168 -6.26 5.30 -19.39
N LEU A 169 -6.61 4.22 -20.11
CA LEU A 169 -7.80 3.40 -19.81
C LEU A 169 -7.71 2.74 -18.43
N LEU A 170 -6.51 2.33 -18.00
CA LEU A 170 -6.27 1.80 -16.66
C LEU A 170 -6.57 2.85 -15.57
N LEU A 171 -6.17 4.11 -15.79
CA LEU A 171 -6.43 5.21 -14.86
C LEU A 171 -7.92 5.56 -14.74
N THR A 172 -8.71 5.26 -15.76
CA THR A 172 -10.17 5.45 -15.78
C THR A 172 -10.96 4.19 -15.39
N ALA A 173 -10.27 3.17 -14.90
CA ALA A 173 -10.85 1.88 -14.52
C ALA A 173 -11.56 1.11 -15.67
N HIS A 174 -11.27 1.42 -16.92
CA HIS A 174 -11.74 0.63 -18.08
C HIS A 174 -10.86 -0.62 -18.27
N PHE A 175 -10.86 -1.52 -17.29
CA PHE A 175 -9.90 -2.62 -17.17
C PHE A 175 -9.91 -3.59 -18.35
N ASP A 176 -11.09 -3.96 -18.87
CA ASP A 176 -11.20 -4.91 -19.97
C ASP A 176 -10.67 -4.32 -21.29
N GLU A 177 -10.90 -3.03 -21.51
CA GLU A 177 -10.40 -2.35 -22.71
C GLU A 177 -8.89 -2.12 -22.59
N ALA A 178 -8.39 -1.71 -21.42
CA ALA A 178 -6.97 -1.56 -21.15
C ALA A 178 -6.23 -2.90 -21.38
N GLN A 179 -6.77 -4.01 -20.88
CA GLN A 179 -6.18 -5.34 -21.08
C GLN A 179 -6.05 -5.66 -22.58
N ARG A 180 -7.10 -5.46 -23.36
CA ARG A 180 -7.08 -5.70 -24.82
C ARG A 180 -6.01 -4.90 -25.53
N PHE A 181 -5.82 -3.63 -25.18
CA PHE A 181 -4.80 -2.81 -25.82
C PHE A 181 -3.38 -3.17 -25.37
N TYR A 182 -3.16 -3.60 -24.10
CA TYR A 182 -1.86 -4.16 -23.71
C TYR A 182 -1.56 -5.47 -24.43
N GLU A 183 -2.55 -6.37 -24.55
CA GLU A 183 -2.40 -7.62 -25.28
C GLU A 183 -2.07 -7.34 -26.77
N MET A 184 -2.77 -6.39 -27.41
CA MET A 184 -2.48 -5.97 -28.78
C MET A 184 -1.06 -5.38 -28.92
N ALA A 185 -0.60 -4.57 -27.96
CA ALA A 185 0.78 -4.09 -27.95
C ALA A 185 1.80 -5.24 -27.88
N LEU A 186 1.49 -6.30 -27.12
CA LEU A 186 2.34 -7.48 -26.97
C LEU A 186 2.23 -8.46 -28.17
N GLU A 187 1.10 -8.51 -28.88
CA GLU A 187 0.99 -9.22 -30.16
C GLU A 187 1.87 -8.58 -31.20
N LEU A 188 1.88 -7.25 -31.28
CA LEU A 188 2.73 -6.48 -32.21
C LEU A 188 4.21 -6.56 -31.80
N HIS A 189 4.52 -6.49 -30.53
CA HIS A 189 5.88 -6.55 -30.01
C HIS A 189 5.97 -7.42 -28.75
N PRO A 190 6.15 -8.74 -28.86
CA PRO A 190 6.16 -9.67 -27.72
C PRO A 190 7.25 -9.40 -26.68
N ARG A 191 8.33 -8.73 -27.07
CA ARG A 191 9.44 -8.31 -26.17
C ARG A 191 9.34 -6.84 -25.78
N TYR A 192 8.14 -6.32 -25.58
CA TYR A 192 7.94 -4.97 -25.08
C TYR A 192 7.87 -5.03 -23.54
N ALA A 193 8.99 -4.68 -22.88
CA ALA A 193 9.15 -4.84 -21.44
C ALA A 193 8.14 -4.00 -20.65
N GLU A 194 7.93 -2.73 -21.05
CA GLU A 194 7.01 -1.81 -20.39
C GLU A 194 5.56 -2.29 -20.50
N ALA A 195 5.13 -2.77 -21.68
CA ALA A 195 3.78 -3.31 -21.86
C ALA A 195 3.54 -4.58 -21.02
N ASN A 196 4.54 -5.48 -20.92
CA ASN A 196 4.49 -6.63 -20.02
C ASN A 196 4.35 -6.18 -18.55
N SER A 197 5.13 -5.18 -18.11
CA SER A 197 5.06 -4.64 -16.75
C SER A 197 3.70 -3.97 -16.46
N ASN A 198 3.17 -3.20 -17.42
CA ASN A 198 1.90 -2.52 -17.27
C ASN A 198 0.71 -3.50 -17.26
N LEU A 199 0.74 -4.54 -18.11
CA LEU A 199 -0.26 -5.61 -18.07
C LEU A 199 -0.20 -6.38 -16.75
N ALA A 200 1.00 -6.63 -16.22
CA ALA A 200 1.15 -7.24 -14.89
C ALA A 200 0.47 -6.38 -13.81
N HIS A 201 0.68 -5.07 -13.83
CA HIS A 201 0.03 -4.15 -12.90
C HIS A 201 -1.51 -4.17 -13.04
N LEU A 202 -2.04 -4.18 -14.27
CA LEU A 202 -3.48 -4.30 -14.49
C LEU A 202 -4.05 -5.62 -13.93
N LEU A 203 -3.40 -6.75 -14.24
CA LEU A 203 -3.84 -8.07 -13.77
C LEU A 203 -3.81 -8.18 -12.25
N MET A 204 -2.83 -7.55 -11.61
CA MET A 204 -2.76 -7.43 -10.15
C MET A 204 -3.96 -6.65 -9.59
N LYS A 205 -4.35 -5.54 -10.21
CA LYS A 205 -5.58 -4.79 -9.85
C LYS A 205 -6.85 -5.63 -9.98
N GLN A 206 -6.86 -6.60 -10.90
CA GLN A 206 -7.95 -7.56 -11.08
C GLN A 206 -7.87 -8.77 -10.11
N GLY A 207 -6.82 -8.86 -9.26
CA GLY A 207 -6.60 -10.02 -8.38
C GLY A 207 -6.03 -11.27 -9.06
N LYS A 208 -5.63 -11.16 -10.35
CA LYS A 208 -5.08 -12.27 -11.14
C LYS A 208 -3.56 -12.39 -10.93
N PHE A 209 -3.15 -12.68 -9.69
CA PHE A 209 -1.75 -12.59 -9.26
C PHE A 209 -0.79 -13.53 -10.01
N ASP A 210 -1.19 -14.76 -10.36
CA ASP A 210 -0.31 -15.70 -11.07
C ASP A 210 -0.01 -15.24 -12.50
N ALA A 211 -1.03 -14.73 -13.19
CA ALA A 211 -0.84 -14.13 -14.50
C ALA A 211 0.01 -12.86 -14.41
N ALA A 212 -0.25 -11.99 -13.42
CA ALA A 212 0.53 -10.79 -13.18
C ALA A 212 2.01 -11.10 -12.94
N GLU A 213 2.31 -12.11 -12.11
CA GLU A 213 3.69 -12.55 -11.85
C GLU A 213 4.37 -13.03 -13.15
N THR A 214 3.66 -13.78 -13.99
CA THR A 214 4.19 -14.26 -15.26
C THR A 214 4.60 -13.11 -16.17
N TYR A 215 3.77 -12.08 -16.32
CA TYR A 215 4.08 -10.93 -17.16
C TYR A 215 5.17 -10.04 -16.55
N ALA A 216 5.19 -9.86 -15.22
CA ALA A 216 6.26 -9.12 -14.55
C ALA A 216 7.64 -9.80 -14.74
N ARG A 217 7.71 -11.14 -14.66
CA ARG A 217 8.94 -11.90 -14.93
C ARG A 217 9.37 -11.77 -16.41
N ARG A 218 8.43 -11.83 -17.37
CA ARG A 218 8.73 -11.59 -18.77
C ARG A 218 9.30 -10.18 -19.01
N ALA A 219 8.79 -9.18 -18.31
CA ALA A 219 9.31 -7.82 -18.40
C ALA A 219 10.79 -7.75 -17.94
N ILE A 220 11.13 -8.43 -16.82
CA ILE A 220 12.49 -8.53 -16.31
C ILE A 220 13.41 -9.32 -17.24
N ASP A 221 12.94 -10.40 -17.85
CA ASP A 221 13.70 -11.20 -18.82
C ASP A 221 14.09 -10.37 -20.06
N VAL A 222 13.25 -9.40 -20.45
CA VAL A 222 13.52 -8.49 -21.56
C VAL A 222 14.40 -7.32 -21.13
N ASN A 223 14.07 -6.69 -20.00
CA ASN A 223 14.81 -5.57 -19.43
C ASN A 223 15.08 -5.82 -17.92
N PRO A 224 16.27 -6.39 -17.59
CA PRO A 224 16.64 -6.71 -16.21
C PRO A 224 16.80 -5.49 -15.28
N GLN A 225 16.75 -4.27 -15.83
CA GLN A 225 16.82 -3.02 -15.06
C GLN A 225 15.48 -2.27 -15.00
N LEU A 226 14.38 -2.89 -15.41
CA LEU A 226 13.05 -2.27 -15.35
C LEU A 226 12.49 -2.32 -13.91
N VAL A 227 12.71 -1.26 -13.16
CA VAL A 227 12.30 -1.16 -11.75
C VAL A 227 10.81 -1.44 -11.55
N THR A 228 9.93 -0.95 -12.44
CA THR A 228 8.48 -1.14 -12.32
C THR A 228 8.07 -2.61 -12.32
N ALA A 229 8.75 -3.47 -13.08
CA ALA A 229 8.48 -4.90 -13.10
C ALA A 229 8.83 -5.59 -11.76
N TYR A 230 9.95 -5.20 -11.14
CA TYR A 230 10.27 -5.67 -9.79
C TYR A 230 9.30 -5.16 -8.74
N LEU A 231 8.86 -3.90 -8.84
CA LEU A 231 7.86 -3.35 -7.91
C LEU A 231 6.52 -4.08 -8.03
N ASN A 232 6.11 -4.51 -9.21
CA ASN A 232 4.94 -5.37 -9.37
C ASN A 232 5.12 -6.71 -8.64
N LEU A 233 6.29 -7.36 -8.76
CA LEU A 233 6.58 -8.60 -8.02
C LEU A 233 6.61 -8.37 -6.49
N VAL A 234 7.12 -7.23 -6.05
CA VAL A 234 7.11 -6.84 -4.63
C VAL A 234 5.67 -6.70 -4.13
N GLU A 235 4.81 -6.04 -4.88
CA GLU A 235 3.41 -5.84 -4.50
C GLU A 235 2.63 -7.18 -4.48
N ILE A 236 2.85 -8.05 -5.48
CA ILE A 236 2.29 -9.42 -5.49
C ILE A 236 2.77 -10.21 -4.25
N ALA A 237 4.06 -10.12 -3.92
CA ALA A 237 4.62 -10.81 -2.75
C ALA A 237 4.06 -10.27 -1.43
N ILE A 238 3.81 -8.96 -1.33
CA ILE A 238 3.15 -8.32 -0.17
C ILE A 238 1.72 -8.86 -0.01
N GLU A 239 0.95 -8.94 -1.11
CA GLU A 239 -0.43 -9.44 -1.08
C GLU A 239 -0.50 -10.93 -0.69
N ARG A 240 0.53 -11.70 -1.04
CA ARG A 240 0.68 -13.11 -0.64
C ARG A 240 1.37 -13.28 0.71
N GLN A 241 1.71 -12.21 1.42
CA GLN A 241 2.49 -12.20 2.68
C GLN A 241 3.89 -12.84 2.58
N GLN A 242 4.42 -12.93 1.39
CA GLN A 242 5.74 -13.48 1.12
C GLN A 242 6.82 -12.40 1.26
N PHE A 243 6.90 -11.79 2.46
CA PHE A 243 7.78 -10.63 2.70
C PHE A 243 9.26 -10.91 2.42
N GLY A 244 9.72 -12.16 2.62
CA GLY A 244 11.07 -12.58 2.24
C GLY A 244 11.33 -12.45 0.74
N GLN A 245 10.37 -12.87 -0.11
CA GLN A 245 10.49 -12.74 -1.57
C GLN A 245 10.40 -11.26 -1.99
N ALA A 246 9.53 -10.47 -1.36
CA ALA A 246 9.46 -9.03 -1.61
C ALA A 246 10.81 -8.35 -1.35
N MET A 247 11.49 -8.69 -0.25
CA MET A 247 12.83 -8.17 0.05
C MET A 247 13.87 -8.61 -0.97
N GLN A 248 13.85 -9.88 -1.43
CA GLN A 248 14.76 -10.35 -2.49
C GLN A 248 14.62 -9.54 -3.79
N HIS A 249 13.39 -9.23 -4.21
CA HIS A 249 13.16 -8.41 -5.40
C HIS A 249 13.65 -6.96 -5.18
N LEU A 250 13.45 -6.39 -4.00
CA LEU A 250 13.97 -5.07 -3.66
C LEU A 250 15.50 -5.04 -3.61
N ASP A 251 16.13 -6.07 -3.05
CA ASP A 251 17.59 -6.18 -3.04
C ASP A 251 18.17 -6.32 -4.46
N ALA A 252 17.44 -6.94 -5.39
CA ALA A 252 17.80 -6.94 -6.80
C ALA A 252 17.80 -5.52 -7.39
N VAL A 253 16.76 -4.72 -7.12
CA VAL A 253 16.71 -3.31 -7.56
C VAL A 253 17.82 -2.48 -6.94
N MET A 254 18.08 -2.64 -5.64
CA MET A 254 19.12 -1.87 -4.92
C MET A 254 20.52 -2.07 -5.48
N ARG A 255 20.81 -3.19 -6.18
CA ARG A 255 22.12 -3.44 -6.81
C ARG A 255 22.40 -2.51 -8.00
N PHE A 256 21.38 -2.13 -8.77
CA PHE A 256 21.55 -1.27 -9.95
C PHE A 256 20.93 0.12 -9.79
N ALA A 257 19.97 0.29 -8.85
CA ALA A 257 19.30 1.56 -8.59
C ALA A 257 19.13 1.81 -7.07
N PRO A 258 20.22 1.95 -6.28
CA PRO A 258 20.18 2.02 -4.81
C PRO A 258 19.45 3.25 -4.27
N GLU A 259 19.36 4.31 -5.07
CA GLU A 259 18.73 5.58 -4.69
C GLU A 259 17.33 5.75 -5.32
N HIS A 260 16.76 4.70 -5.91
CA HIS A 260 15.47 4.80 -6.59
C HIS A 260 14.33 5.02 -5.57
N PRO A 261 13.64 6.17 -5.61
CA PRO A 261 12.72 6.56 -4.54
C PRO A 261 11.55 5.59 -4.34
N SER A 262 10.95 5.11 -5.43
CA SER A 262 9.82 4.17 -5.34
C SER A 262 10.24 2.81 -4.78
N ALA A 263 11.47 2.36 -5.06
CA ALA A 263 11.99 1.12 -4.50
C ALA A 263 12.30 1.26 -3.00
N LEU A 264 12.84 2.42 -2.59
CA LEU A 264 13.03 2.74 -1.17
C LEU A 264 11.70 2.86 -0.43
N ALA A 265 10.69 3.47 -1.03
CA ALA A 265 9.34 3.55 -0.46
C ALA A 265 8.68 2.15 -0.34
N ALA A 266 8.85 1.29 -1.35
CA ALA A 266 8.37 -0.09 -1.30
C ALA A 266 9.12 -0.90 -0.22
N ARG A 267 10.44 -0.72 -0.07
CA ARG A 267 11.23 -1.32 1.01
C ARG A 267 10.72 -0.90 2.38
N ALA A 268 10.47 0.40 2.56
CA ALA A 268 9.86 0.90 3.79
C ALA A 268 8.49 0.27 4.06
N THR A 269 7.69 0.05 3.00
CA THR A 269 6.38 -0.60 3.12
C THR A 269 6.51 -2.06 3.57
N VAL A 270 7.43 -2.83 3.00
CA VAL A 270 7.67 -4.23 3.39
C VAL A 270 8.16 -4.31 4.85
N LEU A 271 9.15 -3.50 5.21
CA LEU A 271 9.68 -3.44 6.58
C LEU A 271 8.60 -3.03 7.59
N HIS A 272 7.77 -2.04 7.23
CA HIS A 272 6.64 -1.62 8.04
C HIS A 272 5.63 -2.77 8.26
N ARG A 273 5.31 -3.55 7.20
CA ARG A 273 4.42 -4.72 7.29
C ARG A 273 5.00 -5.84 8.15
N ARG A 274 6.32 -5.96 8.22
CA ARG A 274 7.02 -6.90 9.09
C ARG A 274 7.15 -6.44 10.54
N GLY A 275 6.73 -5.20 10.85
CA GLY A 275 6.91 -4.58 12.17
C GLY A 275 8.34 -4.10 12.44
N GLU A 276 9.21 -4.07 11.44
CA GLU A 276 10.61 -3.58 11.52
C GLU A 276 10.61 -2.05 11.30
N PHE A 277 10.03 -1.33 12.26
CA PHE A 277 9.71 0.09 12.08
C PHE A 277 10.93 1.01 12.03
N ASP A 278 12.02 0.67 12.73
CA ASP A 278 13.25 1.47 12.71
C ASP A 278 13.91 1.42 11.33
N ASP A 279 14.04 0.23 10.74
CA ASP A 279 14.58 0.05 9.40
C ASP A 279 13.64 0.66 8.34
N ALA A 280 12.33 0.55 8.55
CA ALA A 280 11.33 1.19 7.71
C ALA A 280 11.47 2.73 7.74
N LEU A 281 11.77 3.32 8.91
CA LEU A 281 12.01 4.77 9.04
C LEU A 281 13.23 5.22 8.24
N ILE A 282 14.31 4.44 8.30
CA ILE A 282 15.54 4.71 7.53
C ILE A 282 15.21 4.70 6.02
N ALA A 283 14.53 3.65 5.54
CA ALA A 283 14.19 3.52 4.14
C ALA A 283 13.20 4.61 3.66
N ALA A 284 12.18 4.94 4.46
CA ALA A 284 11.21 5.98 4.13
C ALA A 284 11.84 7.38 4.11
N THR A 285 12.75 7.65 5.06
CA THR A 285 13.49 8.93 5.09
C THR A 285 14.39 9.07 3.86
N ALA A 286 15.04 7.99 3.44
CA ALA A 286 15.82 7.97 2.20
C ALA A 286 14.94 8.20 0.97
N ALA A 287 13.75 7.59 0.90
CA ALA A 287 12.80 7.81 -0.20
C ALA A 287 12.41 9.29 -0.32
N VAL A 288 12.11 9.97 0.80
CA VAL A 288 11.79 11.40 0.82
C VAL A 288 13.00 12.25 0.44
N LYS A 289 14.22 11.87 0.86
CA LYS A 289 15.46 12.58 0.49
C LYS A 289 15.66 12.61 -1.02
N PHE A 290 15.46 11.48 -1.71
CA PHE A 290 15.65 11.38 -3.16
C PHE A 290 14.43 11.83 -3.99
N ALA A 291 13.25 11.88 -3.38
CA ALA A 291 12.05 12.42 -4.02
C ALA A 291 11.21 13.27 -3.04
N PRO A 292 11.66 14.51 -2.72
CA PRO A 292 10.98 15.38 -1.73
C PRO A 292 9.58 15.82 -2.18
N GLU A 293 9.26 15.69 -3.46
CA GLU A 293 7.94 15.97 -4.03
C GLU A 293 7.10 14.70 -4.25
N SER A 294 7.51 13.56 -3.69
CA SER A 294 6.75 12.31 -3.78
C SER A 294 5.75 12.19 -2.62
N ALA A 295 4.47 12.30 -2.93
CA ALA A 295 3.40 12.07 -1.94
C ALA A 295 3.45 10.65 -1.35
N GLN A 296 3.79 9.64 -2.17
CA GLN A 296 3.96 8.25 -1.73
C GLN A 296 5.06 8.12 -0.68
N ALA A 297 6.24 8.75 -0.91
CA ALA A 297 7.35 8.70 0.04
C ALA A 297 6.98 9.38 1.37
N HIS A 298 6.31 10.51 1.33
CA HIS A 298 5.80 11.17 2.54
C HIS A 298 4.71 10.37 3.25
N ASN A 299 3.84 9.68 2.52
CA ASN A 299 2.81 8.82 3.09
C ASN A 299 3.41 7.64 3.87
N ILE A 300 4.37 6.90 3.29
CA ILE A 300 5.00 5.79 4.01
C ILE A 300 5.85 6.27 5.18
N LEU A 301 6.52 7.43 5.04
CA LEU A 301 7.23 8.05 6.16
C LEU A 301 6.26 8.37 7.30
N GLY A 302 5.12 9.00 7.00
CA GLY A 302 4.09 9.29 8.00
C GLY A 302 3.53 8.04 8.68
N LYS A 303 3.24 6.97 7.91
CA LYS A 303 2.80 5.68 8.48
C LYS A 303 3.84 5.08 9.42
N THR A 304 5.11 5.12 9.03
CA THR A 304 6.20 4.56 9.84
C THR A 304 6.42 5.39 11.10
N GLN A 305 6.41 6.72 11.00
CA GLN A 305 6.47 7.62 12.15
C GLN A 305 5.28 7.42 13.09
N GLN A 306 4.07 7.22 12.55
CA GLN A 306 2.90 6.86 13.34
C GLN A 306 3.12 5.52 14.05
N ALA A 307 3.73 4.52 13.39
CA ALA A 307 4.05 3.23 13.99
C ALA A 307 5.04 3.35 15.17
N LEU A 308 5.95 4.27 15.09
CA LEU A 308 6.92 4.58 16.15
C LEU A 308 6.41 5.59 17.19
N ASN A 309 5.11 5.93 17.20
CA ASN A 309 4.51 6.94 18.08
C ASN A 309 5.06 8.39 17.87
N LEU A 310 5.72 8.67 16.78
CA LEU A 310 6.23 9.99 16.40
C LEU A 310 5.11 10.83 15.73
N PHE A 311 4.03 11.10 16.49
CA PHE A 311 2.78 11.63 15.94
C PHE A 311 2.89 13.00 15.30
N GLU A 312 3.66 13.92 15.89
CA GLU A 312 3.81 15.27 15.33
C GLU A 312 4.59 15.24 14.02
N ASP A 313 5.55 14.34 13.88
CA ASP A 313 6.30 14.16 12.64
C ASP A 313 5.46 13.42 11.58
N ALA A 314 4.68 12.41 11.98
CA ALA A 314 3.71 11.75 11.12
C ALA A 314 2.69 12.74 10.54
N LYS A 315 2.16 13.63 11.38
CA LYS A 315 1.25 14.71 10.96
C LYS A 315 1.88 15.62 9.92
N LYS A 316 3.16 16.03 10.11
CA LYS A 316 3.90 16.85 9.13
C LYS A 316 4.09 16.11 7.81
N SER A 317 4.46 14.82 7.87
CA SER A 317 4.66 13.99 6.69
C SER A 317 3.37 13.82 5.90
N PHE A 318 2.24 13.50 6.55
CA PHE A 318 0.94 13.40 5.88
C PHE A 318 0.46 14.77 5.35
N ALA A 319 0.67 15.86 6.08
CA ALA A 319 0.34 17.21 5.61
C ALA A 319 1.14 17.57 4.34
N ARG A 320 2.43 17.19 4.27
CA ARG A 320 3.22 17.39 3.06
C ARG A 320 2.71 16.54 1.90
N ALA A 321 2.41 15.26 2.13
CA ALA A 321 1.82 14.38 1.12
C ALA A 321 0.50 14.93 0.59
N GLN A 322 -0.36 15.46 1.46
CA GLN A 322 -1.64 16.08 1.09
C GLN A 322 -1.48 17.35 0.23
N ALA A 323 -0.42 18.12 0.47
CA ALA A 323 -0.16 19.36 -0.27
C ALA A 323 0.39 19.11 -1.68
N LEU A 324 0.92 17.91 -1.94
CA LEU A 324 1.48 17.53 -3.23
C LEU A 324 0.37 17.14 -4.22
N PRO A 325 0.55 17.44 -5.52
CA PRO A 325 -0.40 17.03 -6.55
C PRO A 325 -0.36 15.51 -6.78
N GLY A 326 -1.46 14.94 -7.23
CA GLY A 326 -1.54 13.53 -7.63
C GLY A 326 -2.58 12.72 -6.83
N LEU A 327 -2.70 11.44 -7.20
CA LEU A 327 -3.68 10.50 -6.65
C LEU A 327 -3.45 10.21 -5.15
N GLU A 328 -2.23 10.36 -4.67
CA GLU A 328 -1.84 10.11 -3.27
C GLU A 328 -2.38 11.13 -2.25
N ARG A 329 -2.92 12.26 -2.73
CA ARG A 329 -3.48 13.30 -1.86
C ARG A 329 -4.60 12.77 -0.97
N ASN A 330 -5.52 11.99 -1.55
CA ASN A 330 -6.60 11.38 -0.80
C ASN A 330 -6.08 10.27 0.13
N SER A 331 -5.07 9.50 -0.29
CA SER A 331 -4.39 8.51 0.57
C SER A 331 -3.80 9.16 1.82
N ALA A 332 -3.17 10.33 1.69
CA ALA A 332 -2.62 11.08 2.82
C ALA A 332 -3.71 11.56 3.79
N ARG A 333 -4.84 12.05 3.27
CA ARG A 333 -6.00 12.44 4.09
C ARG A 333 -6.60 11.26 4.84
N ILE A 334 -6.74 10.12 4.16
CA ILE A 334 -7.25 8.88 4.74
C ILE A 334 -6.33 8.41 5.88
N ASN A 335 -5.01 8.39 5.66
CA ASN A 335 -4.03 8.03 6.69
C ASN A 335 -4.04 9.00 7.89
N LEU A 336 -4.20 10.29 7.62
CA LEU A 336 -4.31 11.29 8.67
C LEU A 336 -5.61 11.13 9.46
N ALA A 337 -6.73 10.80 8.81
CA ALA A 337 -8.00 10.49 9.46
C ALA A 337 -7.87 9.23 10.35
N GLU A 338 -7.19 8.18 9.88
CA GLU A 338 -6.87 7.00 10.70
C GLU A 338 -6.06 7.38 11.95
N MET A 339 -5.07 8.26 11.80
CA MET A 339 -4.26 8.75 12.93
C MET A 339 -5.13 9.52 13.94
N TYR A 340 -6.06 10.38 13.50
CA TYR A 340 -6.99 11.07 14.40
C TYR A 340 -7.94 10.09 15.10
N ALA A 341 -8.46 9.08 14.37
CA ALA A 341 -9.30 8.04 14.95
C ALA A 341 -8.55 7.24 16.03
N ALA A 342 -7.28 6.86 15.75
CA ALA A 342 -6.43 6.17 16.73
C ALA A 342 -6.18 6.99 18.01
N ARG A 343 -6.25 8.31 17.93
CA ARG A 343 -6.15 9.23 19.08
C ARG A 343 -7.50 9.64 19.70
N ASN A 344 -8.58 8.98 19.30
CA ASN A 344 -9.95 9.28 19.74
C ASN A 344 -10.54 10.62 19.26
N ASP A 345 -9.95 11.23 18.24
CA ASP A 345 -10.51 12.41 17.59
C ASP A 345 -11.43 11.99 16.41
N LYS A 346 -12.50 11.26 16.76
CA LYS A 346 -13.49 10.80 15.78
C LYS A 346 -14.11 11.94 14.95
N PRO A 347 -14.44 13.12 15.55
CA PRO A 347 -14.98 14.23 14.76
C PRO A 347 -14.04 14.71 13.66
N ALA A 348 -12.73 14.88 13.97
CA ALA A 348 -11.74 15.28 12.99
C ALA A 348 -11.58 14.21 11.89
N ALA A 349 -11.51 12.93 12.27
CA ALA A 349 -11.40 11.82 11.33
C ALA A 349 -12.60 11.76 10.37
N ILE A 350 -13.84 11.85 10.89
CA ILE A 350 -15.07 11.86 10.10
C ILE A 350 -15.09 13.06 9.14
N ALA A 351 -14.76 14.26 9.62
CA ALA A 351 -14.74 15.47 8.79
C ALA A 351 -13.78 15.32 7.60
N MET A 352 -12.56 14.80 7.83
CA MET A 352 -11.58 14.57 6.77
C MET A 352 -12.04 13.53 5.75
N LEU A 353 -12.61 12.42 6.21
CA LEU A 353 -13.12 11.37 5.32
C LEU A 353 -14.35 11.86 4.52
N THR A 354 -15.24 12.63 5.16
CA THR A 354 -16.39 13.27 4.48
C THR A 354 -15.91 14.22 3.38
N GLU A 355 -14.85 15.00 3.61
CA GLU A 355 -14.25 15.85 2.58
C GLU A 355 -13.74 15.03 1.38
N VAL A 356 -13.08 13.88 1.66
CA VAL A 356 -12.60 12.99 0.60
C VAL A 356 -13.75 12.42 -0.22
N VAL A 357 -14.79 11.84 0.42
CA VAL A 357 -15.91 11.23 -0.31
C VAL A 357 -16.81 12.25 -0.99
N SER A 358 -16.85 13.50 -0.51
CA SER A 358 -17.58 14.59 -1.17
C SER A 358 -16.87 15.06 -2.45
N GLY A 359 -15.53 15.10 -2.44
CA GLY A 359 -14.72 15.48 -3.59
C GLY A 359 -14.50 14.34 -4.59
N ASP A 360 -14.51 13.10 -4.11
CA ASP A 360 -14.32 11.86 -4.86
C ASP A 360 -15.30 10.79 -4.34
N PRO A 361 -16.56 10.80 -4.80
CA PRO A 361 -17.58 9.85 -4.36
C PRO A 361 -17.27 8.38 -4.69
N GLN A 362 -16.31 8.11 -5.57
CA GLN A 362 -15.89 6.77 -5.93
C GLN A 362 -14.70 6.27 -5.07
N ASN A 363 -14.25 7.04 -4.09
CA ASN A 363 -13.15 6.66 -3.23
C ASN A 363 -13.57 5.61 -2.19
N ILE A 364 -13.49 4.35 -2.59
CA ILE A 364 -13.93 3.22 -1.77
C ILE A 364 -13.14 3.10 -0.46
N MET A 365 -11.85 3.45 -0.46
CA MET A 365 -11.02 3.40 0.75
C MET A 365 -11.51 4.40 1.80
N ALA A 366 -11.86 5.62 1.38
CA ALA A 366 -12.42 6.61 2.29
C ALA A 366 -13.81 6.19 2.81
N TRP A 367 -14.66 5.62 1.95
CA TRP A 367 -15.94 5.06 2.37
C TRP A 367 -15.79 3.93 3.38
N GLY A 368 -14.85 3.01 3.16
CA GLY A 368 -14.56 1.91 4.10
C GLY A 368 -14.17 2.44 5.49
N GLN A 369 -13.23 3.38 5.55
CA GLN A 369 -12.81 3.98 6.83
C GLN A 369 -13.90 4.84 7.48
N LEU A 370 -14.66 5.61 6.68
CA LEU A 370 -15.79 6.37 7.20
C LEU A 370 -16.84 5.44 7.81
N ALA A 371 -17.15 4.33 7.13
CA ALA A 371 -18.08 3.33 7.64
C ALA A 371 -17.60 2.69 8.95
N ASP A 372 -16.30 2.45 9.10
CA ASP A 372 -15.73 1.90 10.33
C ASP A 372 -15.85 2.85 11.54
N ILE A 373 -15.76 4.17 11.32
CA ILE A 373 -15.73 5.18 12.40
C ILE A 373 -17.13 5.71 12.70
N LYS A 374 -17.93 5.97 11.66
CA LYS A 374 -19.27 6.54 11.77
C LYS A 374 -20.27 5.49 12.24
N LYS A 375 -21.20 5.88 13.12
CA LYS A 375 -22.40 5.10 13.44
C LYS A 375 -23.56 5.60 12.56
N PHE A 376 -24.08 4.73 11.71
CA PHE A 376 -25.18 5.05 10.80
C PHE A 376 -26.54 5.00 11.52
N SER A 377 -27.47 5.80 11.02
CA SER A 377 -28.86 5.82 11.46
C SER A 377 -29.81 5.64 10.25
N ALA A 378 -31.06 5.32 10.52
CA ALA A 378 -32.06 5.22 9.46
C ALA A 378 -32.19 6.54 8.70
N GLY A 379 -32.11 6.50 7.36
CA GLY A 379 -32.17 7.68 6.50
C GLY A 379 -30.86 8.47 6.42
N ASP A 380 -29.74 7.91 6.86
CA ASP A 380 -28.43 8.55 6.77
C ASP A 380 -28.03 8.79 5.29
N PRO A 381 -27.70 10.03 4.89
CA PRO A 381 -27.36 10.35 3.50
C PRO A 381 -26.12 9.58 2.99
N ASP A 382 -25.17 9.26 3.86
CA ASP A 382 -23.98 8.50 3.46
C ASP A 382 -24.32 7.03 3.19
N LEU A 383 -25.31 6.46 3.90
CA LEU A 383 -25.83 5.12 3.58
C LEU A 383 -26.50 5.10 2.21
N GLU A 384 -27.30 6.13 1.89
CA GLU A 384 -27.92 6.24 0.57
C GLU A 384 -26.88 6.44 -0.54
N ALA A 385 -25.81 7.21 -0.28
CA ALA A 385 -24.71 7.37 -1.21
C ALA A 385 -23.95 6.05 -1.46
N LEU A 386 -23.69 5.27 -0.43
CA LEU A 386 -23.07 3.93 -0.54
C LEU A 386 -23.95 2.98 -1.36
N LYS A 387 -25.28 2.95 -1.12
CA LYS A 387 -26.23 2.13 -1.89
C LYS A 387 -26.23 2.52 -3.36
N LYS A 388 -26.26 3.81 -3.65
CA LYS A 388 -26.22 4.34 -5.02
C LYS A 388 -24.89 3.94 -5.71
N LEU A 389 -23.77 4.13 -5.02
CA LEU A 389 -22.44 3.76 -5.54
C LEU A 389 -22.37 2.26 -5.88
N TYR A 390 -22.90 1.41 -5.00
CA TYR A 390 -22.94 -0.03 -5.26
C TYR A 390 -23.82 -0.36 -6.47
N ALA A 391 -25.03 0.19 -6.54
CA ALA A 391 -25.97 -0.08 -7.63
C ALA A 391 -25.44 0.37 -9.00
N GLU A 392 -24.77 1.51 -9.05
CA GLU A 392 -24.29 2.10 -10.30
C GLU A 392 -22.93 1.55 -10.76
N LYS A 393 -22.06 1.15 -9.82
CA LYS A 393 -20.65 0.91 -10.10
C LYS A 393 -20.10 -0.45 -9.70
N SER A 394 -20.82 -1.26 -8.92
CA SER A 394 -20.27 -2.51 -8.37
C SER A 394 -19.76 -3.49 -9.45
N ALA A 395 -20.39 -3.51 -10.63
CA ALA A 395 -19.97 -4.36 -11.74
C ALA A 395 -18.67 -3.88 -12.44
N GLU A 396 -18.37 -2.57 -12.34
CA GLU A 396 -17.19 -1.94 -12.94
C GLU A 396 -16.00 -1.90 -11.98
N LEU A 397 -16.26 -2.09 -10.66
CA LEU A 397 -15.21 -2.04 -9.64
C LEU A 397 -14.30 -3.27 -9.72
N GLY A 398 -13.00 -3.06 -9.53
CA GLY A 398 -12.07 -4.14 -9.27
C GLY A 398 -12.41 -4.89 -7.99
N LEU A 399 -11.97 -6.14 -7.90
CA LEU A 399 -12.33 -7.09 -6.84
C LEU A 399 -12.20 -6.51 -5.42
N PHE A 400 -11.06 -5.89 -5.10
CA PHE A 400 -10.80 -5.33 -3.76
C PHE A 400 -11.71 -4.15 -3.42
N ALA A 401 -11.98 -3.28 -4.39
CA ALA A 401 -12.89 -2.15 -4.19
C ALA A 401 -14.32 -2.63 -3.93
N ARG A 402 -14.78 -3.64 -4.69
CA ARG A 402 -16.11 -4.24 -4.50
C ARG A 402 -16.24 -4.89 -3.12
N MET A 403 -15.22 -5.65 -2.69
CA MET A 403 -15.18 -6.22 -1.33
C MET A 403 -15.30 -5.13 -0.25
N ALA A 404 -14.47 -4.09 -0.31
CA ALA A 404 -14.49 -3.01 0.69
C ALA A 404 -15.84 -2.29 0.74
N LEU A 405 -16.48 -2.06 -0.42
CA LEU A 405 -17.81 -1.47 -0.50
C LEU A 405 -18.88 -2.37 0.13
N CYS A 406 -18.80 -3.68 -0.09
CA CYS A 406 -19.69 -4.66 0.54
C CYS A 406 -19.57 -4.65 2.07
N PHE A 407 -18.35 -4.62 2.61
CA PHE A 407 -18.15 -4.54 4.06
C PHE A 407 -18.63 -3.19 4.65
N ALA A 408 -18.43 -2.08 3.94
CA ALA A 408 -18.92 -0.77 4.36
C ALA A 408 -20.45 -0.75 4.43
N LEU A 409 -21.14 -1.27 3.41
CA LEU A 409 -22.60 -1.41 3.38
C LEU A 409 -23.10 -2.37 4.45
N GLY A 410 -22.47 -3.53 4.57
CA GLY A 410 -22.84 -4.54 5.58
C GLY A 410 -22.78 -3.96 7.00
N LYS A 411 -21.70 -3.23 7.31
CA LYS A 411 -21.57 -2.54 8.61
C LYS A 411 -22.63 -1.45 8.80
N ALA A 412 -22.87 -0.64 7.78
CA ALA A 412 -23.88 0.41 7.85
C ALA A 412 -25.30 -0.16 8.09
N PHE A 413 -25.66 -1.26 7.43
CA PHE A 413 -26.92 -1.95 7.65
C PHE A 413 -27.01 -2.64 9.02
N LEU A 414 -25.90 -3.19 9.56
CA LEU A 414 -25.85 -3.66 10.95
C LEU A 414 -26.11 -2.54 11.96
N ASP A 415 -25.63 -1.33 11.71
CA ASP A 415 -25.86 -0.19 12.60
C ASP A 415 -27.33 0.23 12.64
N VAL A 416 -28.02 0.15 11.51
CA VAL A 416 -29.47 0.51 11.44
C VAL A 416 -30.39 -0.67 11.80
N GLY A 417 -29.84 -1.87 12.05
CA GLY A 417 -30.58 -3.05 12.47
C GLY A 417 -31.26 -3.81 11.32
N ASP A 418 -30.90 -3.55 10.07
CA ASP A 418 -31.41 -4.26 8.89
C ASP A 418 -30.53 -5.47 8.59
N GLY A 419 -30.86 -6.59 9.22
CA GLY A 419 -30.09 -7.84 9.10
C GLY A 419 -30.10 -8.43 7.70
N ASP A 420 -31.23 -8.39 6.98
CA ASP A 420 -31.33 -8.99 5.65
C ASP A 420 -30.38 -8.31 4.65
N ASN A 421 -30.39 -7.00 4.60
CA ASN A 421 -29.44 -6.26 3.76
C ASN A 421 -27.99 -6.37 4.28
N ALA A 422 -27.78 -6.32 5.60
CA ALA A 422 -26.45 -6.45 6.19
C ALA A 422 -25.77 -7.75 5.78
N PHE A 423 -26.46 -8.90 5.95
CA PHE A 423 -25.89 -10.20 5.60
C PHE A 423 -25.87 -10.48 4.10
N GLY A 424 -26.73 -9.82 3.31
CA GLY A 424 -26.60 -9.83 1.86
C GLY A 424 -25.26 -9.28 1.39
N TYR A 425 -24.89 -8.08 1.85
CA TYR A 425 -23.62 -7.45 1.50
C TYR A 425 -22.41 -8.12 2.17
N LEU A 426 -22.50 -8.47 3.45
CA LEU A 426 -21.41 -9.19 4.14
C LEU A 426 -21.16 -10.55 3.49
N GLY A 427 -22.21 -11.30 3.13
CA GLY A 427 -22.08 -12.59 2.44
C GLY A 427 -21.34 -12.45 1.11
N GLU A 428 -21.69 -11.44 0.31
CA GLU A 428 -20.99 -11.17 -0.94
C GLU A 428 -19.54 -10.79 -0.70
N GLY A 429 -19.29 -9.83 0.19
CA GLY A 429 -17.93 -9.34 0.50
C GLY A 429 -17.03 -10.47 1.01
N ASN A 430 -17.54 -11.29 1.92
CA ASN A 430 -16.81 -12.45 2.46
C ASN A 430 -16.54 -13.51 1.39
N ARG A 431 -17.53 -13.86 0.55
CA ARG A 431 -17.34 -14.80 -0.56
C ARG A 431 -16.26 -14.32 -1.52
N LEU A 432 -16.31 -13.04 -1.94
CA LEU A 432 -15.29 -12.45 -2.82
C LEU A 432 -13.90 -12.51 -2.19
N LYS A 433 -13.78 -12.24 -0.90
CA LYS A 433 -12.49 -12.33 -0.19
C LYS A 433 -12.03 -13.78 -0.07
N ARG A 434 -12.94 -14.71 0.27
CA ARG A 434 -12.65 -16.14 0.41
C ARG A 434 -12.09 -16.76 -0.89
N GLU A 435 -12.53 -16.27 -2.05
CA GLU A 435 -12.04 -16.70 -3.37
C GLU A 435 -10.62 -16.24 -3.70
N THR A 436 -10.02 -15.31 -2.93
CA THR A 436 -8.68 -14.78 -3.20
C THR A 436 -7.53 -15.60 -2.63
N PHE A 437 -7.81 -16.64 -1.86
CA PHE A 437 -6.79 -17.49 -1.22
C PHE A 437 -7.30 -18.90 -0.97
N ASP A 438 -6.37 -19.84 -0.87
CA ASP A 438 -6.68 -21.21 -0.47
C ASP A 438 -6.71 -21.31 1.06
N TYR A 439 -7.79 -21.87 1.59
CA TYR A 439 -7.95 -22.14 3.02
C TYR A 439 -8.74 -23.44 3.22
N ASP A 440 -8.30 -24.26 4.15
CA ASP A 440 -8.97 -25.50 4.57
C ASP A 440 -9.22 -25.45 6.08
N GLY A 441 -10.47 -25.24 6.47
CA GLY A 441 -10.87 -25.17 7.87
C GLY A 441 -10.63 -26.48 8.63
N ALA A 442 -10.82 -27.62 7.97
CA ALA A 442 -10.59 -28.92 8.58
C ALA A 442 -9.10 -29.18 8.83
N GLN A 443 -8.24 -28.86 7.86
CA GLN A 443 -6.80 -28.95 7.99
C GLN A 443 -6.29 -28.00 9.08
N THR A 444 -6.80 -26.77 9.11
CA THR A 444 -6.45 -25.78 10.14
C THR A 444 -6.84 -26.27 11.54
N ARG A 445 -8.04 -26.84 11.69
CA ARG A 445 -8.47 -27.42 12.97
C ARG A 445 -7.57 -28.58 13.38
N GLN A 446 -7.21 -29.47 12.46
CA GLN A 446 -6.29 -30.57 12.72
C GLN A 446 -4.90 -30.07 13.13
N TRP A 447 -4.42 -29.01 12.49
CA TRP A 447 -3.17 -28.37 12.87
C TRP A 447 -3.22 -27.80 14.30
N LEU A 448 -4.28 -27.08 14.66
CA LEU A 448 -4.47 -26.58 16.04
C LEU A 448 -4.48 -27.73 17.05
N GLN A 449 -5.13 -28.84 16.72
CA GLN A 449 -5.13 -30.04 17.57
C GLN A 449 -3.73 -30.64 17.71
N SER A 450 -2.90 -30.63 16.64
CA SER A 450 -1.54 -31.15 16.69
C SER A 450 -0.64 -30.37 17.65
N LEU A 451 -0.90 -29.09 17.89
CA LEU A 451 -0.18 -28.26 18.86
C LEU A 451 -0.33 -28.79 20.29
N SER A 452 -1.51 -29.32 20.65
CA SER A 452 -1.73 -29.96 21.96
C SER A 452 -0.86 -31.21 22.15
N GLY A 453 -0.63 -31.96 21.08
CA GLY A 453 0.27 -33.11 21.09
C GLY A 453 1.77 -32.71 21.17
N ARG A 454 2.15 -31.66 20.45
CA ARG A 454 3.51 -31.12 20.47
C ARG A 454 3.89 -30.57 21.85
N PHE A 455 3.03 -29.74 22.42
CA PHE A 455 3.30 -29.06 23.70
C PHE A 455 2.66 -29.80 24.88
N SER A 456 3.00 -31.09 25.03
CA SER A 456 2.55 -31.87 26.18
C SER A 456 3.09 -31.32 27.50
N ARG A 457 2.50 -31.76 28.61
CA ARG A 457 3.00 -31.44 29.96
C ARG A 457 4.47 -31.83 30.16
N ASP A 458 4.87 -32.97 29.60
CA ASP A 458 6.27 -33.42 29.64
C ASP A 458 7.17 -32.50 28.86
N TRP A 459 6.75 -32.07 27.65
CA TRP A 459 7.51 -31.09 26.85
C TRP A 459 7.76 -29.80 27.60
N ILE A 460 6.76 -29.31 28.34
CA ILE A 460 6.88 -28.08 29.15
C ILE A 460 7.80 -28.30 30.36
N ASN A 461 7.67 -29.42 31.04
CA ASN A 461 8.51 -29.76 32.19
C ASN A 461 9.96 -29.94 31.81
N ASP A 462 10.27 -30.59 30.68
CA ASP A 462 11.61 -30.82 30.18
C ASP A 462 12.36 -29.53 29.86
N ARG A 463 11.61 -28.46 29.58
CA ARG A 463 12.18 -27.13 29.27
C ARG A 463 12.09 -26.12 30.43
N ALA A 464 11.61 -26.58 31.57
CA ALA A 464 11.55 -25.74 32.75
C ALA A 464 12.93 -25.21 33.16
N GLY A 465 13.07 -23.89 33.25
CA GLY A 465 14.32 -23.22 33.62
C GLY A 465 15.32 -23.02 32.47
N MET A 466 14.99 -23.40 31.23
CA MET A 466 15.85 -23.14 30.06
C MET A 466 15.70 -21.72 29.50
N GLY A 467 14.61 -21.03 29.82
CA GLY A 467 14.33 -19.66 29.37
C GLY A 467 14.82 -18.60 30.37
N GLU A 468 14.46 -17.35 30.11
CA GLU A 468 14.78 -16.19 30.93
C GLU A 468 13.68 -15.95 31.99
N PRO A 469 13.98 -15.99 33.30
CA PRO A 469 12.97 -15.85 34.36
C PRO A 469 12.56 -14.39 34.60
N SER A 470 12.24 -13.66 33.53
CA SER A 470 11.77 -12.28 33.61
C SER A 470 10.27 -12.22 33.94
N ASP A 471 9.88 -11.37 34.89
CA ASP A 471 8.50 -11.06 35.18
C ASP A 471 7.93 -9.92 34.32
N MET A 472 8.76 -9.26 33.48
CA MET A 472 8.38 -8.11 32.67
C MET A 472 7.27 -8.42 31.66
N PRO A 473 7.30 -9.53 30.87
CA PRO A 473 6.31 -9.76 29.81
C PRO A 473 4.95 -10.20 30.38
N VAL A 474 3.89 -9.53 29.90
CA VAL A 474 2.49 -9.90 30.11
C VAL A 474 1.87 -10.13 28.74
N PHE A 475 1.42 -11.35 28.45
CA PHE A 475 0.81 -11.69 27.17
C PHE A 475 -0.71 -11.69 27.27
N VAL A 476 -1.38 -10.90 26.43
CA VAL A 476 -2.84 -10.87 26.30
C VAL A 476 -3.24 -11.53 25.01
N VAL A 477 -3.90 -12.69 25.13
CA VAL A 477 -4.22 -13.58 24.01
C VAL A 477 -5.71 -13.91 23.94
N GLY A 478 -6.16 -14.44 22.81
CA GLY A 478 -7.53 -14.89 22.59
C GLY A 478 -7.94 -14.84 21.14
N MET A 479 -9.22 -15.05 20.85
CA MET A 479 -9.73 -14.78 19.50
C MET A 479 -9.62 -13.30 19.16
N PRO A 480 -9.40 -12.94 17.88
CA PRO A 480 -9.68 -11.58 17.43
C PRO A 480 -11.09 -11.17 17.86
N ARG A 481 -11.26 -9.94 18.31
CA ARG A 481 -12.57 -9.40 18.75
C ARG A 481 -13.14 -9.98 20.06
N SER A 482 -12.36 -10.73 20.82
CA SER A 482 -12.76 -11.25 22.13
C SER A 482 -12.62 -10.27 23.31
N GLY A 483 -12.16 -9.03 23.05
CA GLY A 483 -11.97 -8.03 24.10
C GLY A 483 -10.51 -7.83 24.54
N THR A 484 -9.54 -8.45 23.89
CA THR A 484 -8.11 -8.32 24.21
C THR A 484 -7.64 -6.87 24.28
N THR A 485 -8.13 -6.00 23.41
CA THR A 485 -7.77 -4.57 23.42
C THR A 485 -8.38 -3.83 24.63
N LEU A 486 -9.58 -4.20 25.08
CA LEU A 486 -10.18 -3.64 26.27
C LEU A 486 -9.32 -3.96 27.51
N ILE A 487 -8.91 -5.20 27.64
CA ILE A 487 -8.03 -5.64 28.72
C ILE A 487 -6.68 -4.93 28.68
N GLU A 488 -6.06 -4.83 27.50
CA GLU A 488 -4.83 -4.06 27.31
C GLU A 488 -4.97 -2.61 27.75
N GLN A 489 -6.09 -1.93 27.43
CA GLN A 489 -6.30 -0.53 27.79
C GLN A 489 -6.55 -0.35 29.30
N ILE A 490 -7.31 -1.24 29.93
CA ILE A 490 -7.54 -1.23 31.39
C ILE A 490 -6.20 -1.39 32.11
N LEU A 491 -5.42 -2.41 31.78
CA LEU A 491 -4.14 -2.70 32.41
C LEU A 491 -3.07 -1.68 32.05
N GLY A 492 -3.02 -1.23 30.81
CA GLY A 492 -2.05 -0.24 30.31
C GLY A 492 -2.29 1.19 30.83
N ALA A 493 -3.42 1.45 31.50
CA ALA A 493 -3.64 2.69 32.23
C ALA A 493 -2.85 2.73 33.54
N HIS A 494 -2.42 1.57 34.06
CA HIS A 494 -1.57 1.48 35.25
C HIS A 494 -0.19 2.12 35.02
N PRO A 495 0.35 2.91 35.99
CA PRO A 495 1.64 3.60 35.81
C PRO A 495 2.84 2.65 35.59
N ASP A 496 2.82 1.44 36.16
CA ASP A 496 3.92 0.47 36.07
C ASP A 496 3.78 -0.52 34.89
N ILE A 497 2.74 -0.41 34.07
CA ILE A 497 2.47 -1.32 32.97
C ILE A 497 2.49 -0.55 31.64
N TYR A 498 3.28 -0.98 30.66
CA TYR A 498 3.31 -0.41 29.32
C TYR A 498 2.50 -1.26 28.34
N PRO A 499 1.46 -0.74 27.68
CA PRO A 499 0.75 -1.43 26.62
C PRO A 499 1.50 -1.28 25.30
N ALA A 500 2.12 -2.34 24.80
CA ALA A 500 2.92 -2.31 23.58
C ALA A 500 2.13 -2.60 22.29
N GLY A 501 0.86 -3.00 22.41
CA GLY A 501 0.04 -3.36 21.27
C GLY A 501 0.35 -4.75 20.72
N GLU A 502 0.17 -4.92 19.40
CA GLU A 502 0.38 -6.19 18.70
C GLU A 502 1.83 -6.30 18.23
N LEU A 503 2.61 -7.16 18.89
CA LEU A 503 4.03 -7.40 18.58
C LEU A 503 4.18 -8.73 17.82
N HIS A 504 4.89 -8.69 16.69
CA HIS A 504 5.13 -9.88 15.87
C HIS A 504 6.42 -10.65 16.24
N TYR A 505 7.08 -10.29 17.34
CA TYR A 505 8.39 -10.87 17.65
C TYR A 505 8.33 -12.38 17.95
N ILE A 506 7.30 -12.83 18.68
CA ILE A 506 7.13 -14.26 19.00
C ILE A 506 6.86 -15.07 17.72
N SER A 507 5.94 -14.63 16.88
CA SER A 507 5.63 -15.31 15.61
C SER A 507 6.86 -15.39 14.69
N ASN A 508 7.65 -14.32 14.60
CA ASN A 508 8.88 -14.29 13.80
C ASN A 508 9.93 -15.29 14.32
N PHE A 509 10.09 -15.45 15.63
CA PHE A 509 10.99 -16.45 16.20
C PHE A 509 10.52 -17.86 15.86
N VAL A 510 9.23 -18.17 16.05
CA VAL A 510 8.68 -19.50 15.77
C VAL A 510 8.76 -19.83 14.29
N GLU A 511 8.52 -18.87 13.40
CA GLU A 511 8.67 -19.08 11.94
C GLU A 511 10.10 -19.45 11.56
N ASN A 512 11.11 -18.81 12.16
CA ASN A 512 12.52 -19.13 11.95
C ASN A 512 12.85 -20.57 12.41
N ILE A 513 12.32 -20.99 13.59
CA ILE A 513 12.47 -22.37 14.09
C ILE A 513 11.85 -23.38 13.12
N ASP A 514 10.62 -23.14 12.70
CA ASP A 514 9.92 -24.03 11.79
C ASP A 514 10.60 -24.10 10.41
N GLN A 515 11.19 -23.00 9.94
CA GLN A 515 11.98 -22.99 8.71
C GLN A 515 13.28 -23.80 8.84
N ALA A 516 14.03 -23.61 9.91
CA ALA A 516 15.25 -24.36 10.20
C ALA A 516 14.96 -25.87 10.31
N THR A 517 13.87 -26.23 11.01
CA THR A 517 13.41 -27.63 11.12
C THR A 517 13.07 -28.24 9.75
N ARG A 518 12.39 -27.50 8.86
CA ARG A 518 12.10 -27.96 7.48
C ARG A 518 13.38 -28.16 6.65
N GLN A 519 14.45 -27.42 6.94
CA GLN A 519 15.75 -27.55 6.28
C GLN A 519 16.60 -28.71 6.85
N GLY A 520 16.08 -29.43 7.84
CA GLY A 520 16.75 -30.60 8.46
C GLY A 520 17.74 -30.19 9.54
N GLU A 521 17.75 -28.96 9.98
CA GLU A 521 18.50 -28.50 11.14
C GLU A 521 17.76 -28.92 12.42
N ASN A 522 18.51 -29.28 13.45
CA ASN A 522 17.93 -29.71 14.72
C ASN A 522 17.55 -28.48 15.56
N ALA A 523 16.56 -27.73 15.09
CA ALA A 523 16.13 -26.46 15.67
C ALA A 523 15.40 -26.62 17.04
N GLU A 524 15.12 -27.86 17.47
CA GLU A 524 14.59 -28.14 18.82
C GLU A 524 15.63 -27.89 19.95
N THR A 525 16.90 -27.66 19.58
CA THR A 525 18.01 -27.33 20.53
C THR A 525 18.28 -25.84 20.58
N GLU A 526 17.41 -24.98 20.02
CA GLU A 526 17.61 -23.53 20.10
C GLU A 526 17.72 -23.05 21.55
N ASP A 527 18.61 -22.10 21.75
CA ASP A 527 18.85 -21.47 23.05
C ASP A 527 17.65 -20.56 23.39
N LEU A 528 16.67 -21.12 24.15
CA LEU A 528 15.48 -20.41 24.60
C LEU A 528 15.83 -19.14 25.40
N ALA A 529 16.95 -19.14 26.13
CA ALA A 529 17.42 -17.98 26.86
C ALA A 529 17.93 -16.88 25.90
N ALA A 530 18.64 -17.26 24.85
CA ALA A 530 19.06 -16.29 23.82
C ALA A 530 17.87 -15.67 23.05
N MET A 531 16.85 -16.46 22.71
CA MET A 531 15.61 -15.96 22.10
C MET A 531 14.88 -15.02 23.04
N ALA A 532 14.75 -15.37 24.31
CA ALA A 532 14.14 -14.54 25.33
C ALA A 532 14.91 -13.22 25.53
N ALA A 533 16.25 -13.29 25.54
CA ALA A 533 17.09 -12.09 25.63
C ALA A 533 16.92 -11.16 24.42
N GLN A 534 16.81 -11.71 23.20
CA GLN A 534 16.54 -10.94 22.00
C GLN A 534 15.17 -10.26 22.04
N TYR A 535 14.13 -10.95 22.52
CA TYR A 535 12.81 -10.35 22.73
C TYR A 535 12.88 -9.21 23.74
N LEU A 536 13.49 -9.46 24.90
CA LEU A 536 13.62 -8.44 25.96
C LEU A 536 14.41 -7.21 25.50
N ALA A 537 15.48 -7.42 24.71
CA ALA A 537 16.27 -6.33 24.14
C ALA A 537 15.44 -5.41 23.23
N LYS A 538 14.40 -5.97 22.56
CA LYS A 538 13.48 -5.20 21.72
C LYS A 538 12.37 -4.50 22.51
N VAL A 539 11.85 -5.16 23.54
CA VAL A 539 10.66 -4.63 24.25
C VAL A 539 11.01 -3.77 25.46
N ALA A 540 12.13 -4.00 26.15
CA ALA A 540 12.51 -3.23 27.32
C ALA A 540 12.69 -1.72 27.04
N PRO A 541 13.24 -1.27 25.90
CA PRO A 541 13.26 0.14 25.56
C PRO A 541 11.87 0.76 25.41
N LEU A 542 10.87 -0.04 24.93
CA LEU A 542 9.49 0.42 24.79
C LEU A 542 8.82 0.66 26.12
N ALA A 543 9.20 -0.10 27.14
CA ALA A 543 8.58 -0.03 28.47
C ALA A 543 8.78 1.32 29.21
N GLU A 544 9.67 2.20 28.71
CA GLU A 544 9.92 3.54 29.28
C GLU A 544 10.22 3.49 30.81
N GLY A 545 10.93 2.45 31.26
CA GLY A 545 11.28 2.25 32.66
C GLY A 545 10.20 1.60 33.54
N ARG A 546 9.07 1.18 32.97
CA ARG A 546 8.02 0.45 33.69
C ARG A 546 8.40 -0.98 33.94
N SER A 547 7.86 -1.56 35.02
CA SER A 547 8.20 -2.92 35.43
C SER A 547 7.60 -4.01 34.55
N HIS A 548 6.47 -3.74 33.86
CA HIS A 548 5.77 -4.71 33.03
C HIS A 548 5.45 -4.13 31.64
N ILE A 549 5.42 -5.01 30.63
CA ILE A 549 5.03 -4.69 29.28
C ILE A 549 3.97 -5.69 28.78
N ILE A 550 2.88 -5.17 28.22
CA ILE A 550 1.84 -5.99 27.62
C ILE A 550 2.14 -6.18 26.14
N ASP A 551 2.37 -7.43 25.75
CA ASP A 551 2.29 -7.89 24.35
C ASP A 551 0.87 -8.42 24.12
N LYS A 552 0.04 -7.60 23.47
CA LYS A 552 -1.33 -7.95 23.16
C LYS A 552 -1.42 -8.40 21.71
N MET A 553 -1.02 -9.62 21.44
CA MET A 553 -1.20 -10.27 20.14
C MET A 553 -2.21 -11.42 20.32
N PRO A 554 -3.47 -11.24 19.87
CA PRO A 554 -4.49 -12.28 20.02
C PRO A 554 -4.02 -13.65 19.54
N ALA A 555 -3.37 -13.71 18.38
CA ALA A 555 -2.87 -14.94 17.77
C ALA A 555 -1.76 -15.65 18.56
N ASN A 556 -1.11 -15.01 19.52
CA ASN A 556 -0.09 -15.66 20.37
C ASN A 556 -0.64 -16.85 21.16
N PHE A 557 -1.95 -17.09 21.17
CA PHE A 557 -2.53 -18.31 21.77
C PHE A 557 -1.98 -19.59 21.14
N ILE A 558 -1.53 -19.58 19.89
CA ILE A 558 -0.90 -20.74 19.25
C ILE A 558 0.55 -20.98 19.67
N HIS A 559 1.17 -19.98 20.30
CA HIS A 559 2.59 -19.97 20.68
C HIS A 559 2.81 -20.08 22.19
N LEU A 560 1.76 -20.33 23.00
CA LEU A 560 1.89 -20.30 24.49
C LEU A 560 2.91 -21.30 25.04
N GLY A 561 3.12 -22.44 24.36
CA GLY A 561 4.18 -23.37 24.73
C GLY A 561 5.58 -22.74 24.64
N TRP A 562 5.87 -22.09 23.50
CA TRP A 562 7.13 -21.37 23.30
C TRP A 562 7.26 -20.17 24.25
N ILE A 563 6.19 -19.40 24.43
CA ILE A 563 6.18 -18.26 25.35
C ILE A 563 6.52 -18.70 26.78
N HIS A 564 5.90 -19.78 27.26
CA HIS A 564 6.19 -20.27 28.59
C HIS A 564 7.58 -20.85 28.73
N ALA A 565 8.10 -21.55 27.71
CA ALA A 565 9.45 -22.05 27.69
C ALA A 565 10.51 -20.93 27.69
N MET A 566 10.25 -19.86 26.92
CA MET A 566 11.13 -18.67 26.88
C MET A 566 11.03 -17.83 28.16
N PHE A 567 9.81 -17.66 28.69
CA PHE A 567 9.51 -16.80 29.85
C PHE A 567 8.67 -17.54 30.90
N PRO A 568 9.30 -18.38 31.74
CA PRO A 568 8.56 -19.18 32.74
C PRO A 568 7.80 -18.34 33.76
N ASN A 569 8.21 -17.08 33.94
CA ASN A 569 7.57 -16.15 34.85
C ASN A 569 6.51 -15.23 34.20
N ALA A 570 6.43 -15.20 32.88
CA ALA A 570 5.45 -14.34 32.18
C ALA A 570 4.02 -14.60 32.64
N ARG A 571 3.22 -13.55 32.69
CA ARG A 571 1.78 -13.62 32.92
C ARG A 571 1.03 -13.75 31.62
N ILE A 572 0.13 -14.71 31.52
CA ILE A 572 -0.68 -14.97 30.33
C ILE A 572 -2.14 -14.73 30.69
N ILE A 573 -2.79 -13.80 30.00
CA ILE A 573 -4.19 -13.41 30.19
C ILE A 573 -4.96 -13.83 28.94
N HIS A 574 -5.85 -14.79 29.09
CA HIS A 574 -6.72 -15.28 28.03
C HIS A 574 -8.07 -14.59 28.06
N CYS A 575 -8.36 -13.78 27.04
CA CYS A 575 -9.64 -13.08 26.90
C CYS A 575 -10.66 -13.97 26.20
N ARG A 576 -11.78 -14.25 26.88
CA ARG A 576 -12.91 -15.00 26.35
C ARG A 576 -14.11 -14.08 26.13
N ARG A 577 -14.95 -14.44 25.18
CA ARG A 577 -16.22 -13.79 24.90
C ARG A 577 -17.17 -14.81 24.31
N ASP A 578 -18.49 -14.55 24.38
CA ASP A 578 -19.50 -15.35 23.69
C ASP A 578 -19.04 -15.75 22.29
N PRO A 579 -19.07 -17.03 21.94
CA PRO A 579 -18.55 -17.55 20.68
C PRO A 579 -19.21 -16.91 19.45
N VAL A 580 -20.55 -16.75 19.49
CA VAL A 580 -21.30 -16.24 18.33
C VAL A 580 -21.08 -14.74 18.17
N ASP A 581 -21.05 -13.95 19.27
CA ASP A 581 -20.72 -12.52 19.21
C ASP A 581 -19.29 -12.27 18.71
N THR A 582 -18.34 -13.12 19.10
CA THR A 582 -16.95 -13.06 18.66
C THR A 582 -16.87 -13.35 17.14
N CYS A 583 -17.48 -14.46 16.71
CA CYS A 583 -17.48 -14.85 15.30
C CYS A 583 -18.22 -13.84 14.42
N LEU A 584 -19.39 -13.33 14.83
CA LEU A 584 -20.09 -12.27 14.11
C LEU A 584 -19.22 -11.01 13.98
N SER A 585 -18.51 -10.64 15.05
CA SER A 585 -17.63 -9.48 15.03
C SER A 585 -16.42 -9.68 14.10
N CYS A 586 -15.95 -10.92 13.93
CA CYS A 586 -14.93 -11.27 12.95
C CYS A 586 -15.51 -11.25 11.52
N TYR A 587 -16.63 -11.92 11.27
CA TYR A 587 -17.27 -12.03 9.97
C TYR A 587 -17.68 -10.68 9.38
N SER A 588 -18.04 -9.72 10.24
CA SER A 588 -18.45 -8.38 9.84
C SER A 588 -17.29 -7.41 9.57
N LYS A 589 -16.02 -7.89 9.56
CA LYS A 589 -14.83 -7.04 9.38
C LYS A 589 -13.96 -7.55 8.24
N LEU A 590 -13.57 -6.65 7.35
CA LEU A 590 -12.54 -6.94 6.36
C LEU A 590 -11.17 -6.81 7.04
N PHE A 591 -10.57 -7.96 7.34
CA PHE A 591 -9.20 -8.03 7.86
C PHE A 591 -8.18 -8.00 6.72
N GLY A 592 -6.91 -7.72 7.06
CA GLY A 592 -5.79 -8.02 6.21
C GLY A 592 -5.64 -9.55 5.99
N ALA A 593 -4.52 -9.97 5.44
CA ALA A 593 -4.32 -11.34 5.00
C ALA A 593 -4.24 -12.40 6.14
N GLU A 594 -4.01 -12.00 7.40
CA GLU A 594 -3.70 -12.91 8.51
C GLU A 594 -4.91 -13.66 9.13
N GLN A 595 -6.14 -13.34 8.71
CA GLN A 595 -7.36 -13.87 9.35
C GLN A 595 -8.22 -14.67 8.34
N SER A 596 -7.58 -15.58 7.61
CA SER A 596 -8.22 -16.35 6.51
C SER A 596 -9.48 -17.11 6.93
N PHE A 597 -9.56 -17.54 8.18
CA PHE A 597 -10.68 -18.30 8.74
C PHE A 597 -11.97 -17.47 8.95
N THR A 598 -11.94 -16.15 8.76
CA THR A 598 -13.08 -15.27 9.11
C THR A 598 -14.11 -15.08 8.00
N TYR A 599 -13.82 -15.54 6.78
CA TYR A 599 -14.59 -15.22 5.58
C TYR A 599 -15.64 -16.24 5.16
N ASP A 600 -15.80 -17.31 5.93
CA ASP A 600 -16.89 -18.28 5.84
C ASP A 600 -17.39 -18.62 7.24
N LEU A 601 -18.71 -18.66 7.43
CA LEU A 601 -19.32 -18.87 8.76
C LEU A 601 -19.04 -20.26 9.33
N ALA A 602 -19.06 -21.30 8.47
CA ALA A 602 -18.80 -22.67 8.92
C ALA A 602 -17.31 -22.88 9.22
N GLU A 603 -16.40 -22.37 8.37
CA GLU A 603 -14.95 -22.41 8.59
C GLU A 603 -14.56 -21.64 9.87
N LEU A 604 -15.18 -20.49 10.10
CA LEU A 604 -14.98 -19.69 11.31
C LEU A 604 -15.42 -20.43 12.57
N GLY A 605 -16.56 -21.15 12.50
CA GLY A 605 -17.01 -22.01 13.59
C GLY A 605 -16.03 -23.16 13.87
N GLN A 606 -15.53 -23.82 12.82
CA GLN A 606 -14.52 -24.87 12.95
C GLN A 606 -13.22 -24.37 13.56
N PHE A 607 -12.75 -23.19 13.14
CA PHE A 607 -11.57 -22.55 13.72
C PHE A 607 -11.80 -22.24 15.20
N TYR A 608 -12.96 -21.68 15.55
CA TYR A 608 -13.30 -21.36 16.95
C TYR A 608 -13.27 -22.62 17.82
N LEU A 609 -13.79 -23.74 17.34
CA LEU A 609 -13.74 -25.02 18.08
C LEU A 609 -12.29 -25.49 18.29
N GLY A 610 -11.44 -25.40 17.25
CA GLY A 610 -10.02 -25.74 17.37
C GLY A 610 -9.29 -24.85 18.37
N TYR A 611 -9.55 -23.53 18.32
CA TYR A 611 -9.06 -22.57 19.29
C TYR A 611 -9.53 -22.90 20.72
N ARG A 612 -10.80 -23.14 20.92
CA ARG A 612 -11.37 -23.48 22.24
C ARG A 612 -10.70 -24.72 22.83
N ASP A 613 -10.54 -25.77 22.01
CA ASP A 613 -9.93 -27.03 22.43
C ASP A 613 -8.44 -26.81 22.78
N LEU A 614 -7.70 -26.01 22.03
CA LEU A 614 -6.32 -25.65 22.32
C LEU A 614 -6.19 -24.80 23.61
N MET A 615 -7.12 -23.85 23.83
CA MET A 615 -7.11 -23.08 25.09
C MET A 615 -7.46 -23.93 26.33
N ALA A 616 -8.31 -24.93 26.17
CA ALA A 616 -8.54 -25.93 27.21
C ALA A 616 -7.27 -26.73 27.54
N HIS A 617 -6.50 -27.11 26.52
CA HIS A 617 -5.19 -27.74 26.71
C HIS A 617 -4.21 -26.82 27.48
N TRP A 618 -4.09 -25.55 27.08
CA TRP A 618 -3.20 -24.60 27.78
C TRP A 618 -3.59 -24.44 29.26
N ARG A 619 -4.86 -24.39 29.57
CA ARG A 619 -5.35 -24.34 30.96
C ARG A 619 -4.92 -25.56 31.78
N ASP A 620 -4.83 -26.72 31.15
CA ASP A 620 -4.41 -27.98 31.79
C ASP A 620 -2.89 -28.07 32.01
N VAL A 621 -2.09 -27.65 31.01
CA VAL A 621 -0.64 -27.87 31.03
C VAL A 621 0.18 -26.72 31.60
N LEU A 622 -0.31 -25.48 31.52
CA LEU A 622 0.39 -24.31 32.06
C LEU A 622 0.16 -24.15 33.58
N PRO A 623 1.14 -23.60 34.33
CA PRO A 623 0.97 -23.35 35.75
C PRO A 623 -0.18 -22.36 36.02
N ALA A 624 -1.09 -22.72 36.96
CA ALA A 624 -2.28 -21.94 37.25
C ALA A 624 -1.98 -20.52 37.78
N ASN A 625 -0.79 -20.28 38.35
CA ASN A 625 -0.35 -18.96 38.77
C ASN A 625 0.29 -18.12 37.63
N ARG A 626 0.37 -18.67 36.42
CA ARG A 626 0.93 -17.99 35.22
C ARG A 626 -0.09 -17.80 34.12
N PHE A 627 -1.27 -18.41 34.23
CA PHE A 627 -2.35 -18.37 33.25
C PHE A 627 -3.68 -18.04 33.90
N ILE A 628 -4.37 -17.00 33.41
CA ILE A 628 -5.68 -16.58 33.89
C ILE A 628 -6.63 -16.33 32.72
N GLU A 629 -7.91 -16.66 32.94
CA GLU A 629 -8.98 -16.36 31.97
C GLU A 629 -9.82 -15.18 32.46
N VAL A 630 -10.25 -14.34 31.52
CA VAL A 630 -11.16 -13.22 31.76
C VAL A 630 -12.27 -13.21 30.73
N ASP A 631 -13.52 -13.18 31.23
CA ASP A 631 -14.70 -13.10 30.37
C ASP A 631 -15.03 -11.62 30.09
N TYR A 632 -15.15 -11.29 28.81
CA TYR A 632 -15.52 -9.94 28.35
C TYR A 632 -16.82 -9.45 28.99
N GLU A 633 -17.81 -10.32 29.10
CA GLU A 633 -19.11 -10.05 29.69
C GLU A 633 -19.00 -9.71 31.18
N ALA A 634 -18.10 -10.38 31.91
CA ALA A 634 -17.82 -10.08 33.31
C ALA A 634 -17.15 -8.69 33.48
N VAL A 635 -16.21 -8.35 32.59
CA VAL A 635 -15.58 -7.03 32.57
C VAL A 635 -16.59 -5.93 32.27
N VAL A 636 -17.51 -6.15 31.31
CA VAL A 636 -18.57 -5.19 31.01
C VAL A 636 -19.59 -5.06 32.14
N ALA A 637 -19.85 -6.14 32.86
CA ALA A 637 -20.76 -6.14 33.99
C ALA A 637 -20.19 -5.46 35.25
N ASN A 638 -18.91 -5.72 35.56
CA ASN A 638 -18.21 -5.19 36.70
C ASN A 638 -16.71 -5.00 36.44
N CYS A 639 -16.38 -3.90 35.77
CA CYS A 639 -15.02 -3.58 35.38
C CYS A 639 -14.03 -3.52 36.53
N GLU A 640 -14.41 -2.92 37.67
CA GLU A 640 -13.51 -2.76 38.81
C GLU A 640 -13.09 -4.10 39.41
N THR A 641 -14.03 -5.01 39.63
CA THR A 641 -13.73 -6.33 40.19
C THR A 641 -12.76 -7.11 39.29
N GLU A 642 -13.02 -7.13 37.96
CA GLU A 642 -12.15 -7.83 37.05
C GLU A 642 -10.79 -7.15 36.88
N ALA A 643 -10.74 -5.82 36.81
CA ALA A 643 -9.50 -5.09 36.75
C ALA A 643 -8.61 -5.34 37.98
N ARG A 644 -9.18 -5.29 39.20
CA ARG A 644 -8.45 -5.60 40.43
C ARG A 644 -7.90 -7.03 40.41
N ARG A 645 -8.71 -8.01 39.97
CA ARG A 645 -8.29 -9.41 39.87
C ARG A 645 -7.11 -9.59 38.88
N LEU A 646 -7.12 -8.86 37.77
CA LEU A 646 -6.04 -8.93 36.78
C LEU A 646 -4.77 -8.20 37.25
N ILE A 647 -4.89 -7.06 37.90
CA ILE A 647 -3.75 -6.33 38.51
C ILE A 647 -3.09 -7.16 39.63
N ASP A 648 -3.88 -7.83 40.49
CA ASP A 648 -3.36 -8.76 41.49
C ASP A 648 -2.64 -9.95 40.85
N PHE A 649 -3.19 -10.51 39.75
CA PHE A 649 -2.54 -11.58 39.00
C PHE A 649 -1.20 -11.15 38.37
N ILE A 650 -1.08 -9.92 37.90
CA ILE A 650 0.19 -9.37 37.39
C ILE A 650 1.18 -9.20 38.57
N GLY A 651 0.71 -8.83 39.74
CA GLY A 651 1.51 -8.68 40.95
C GLY A 651 1.97 -7.25 41.21
N VAL A 652 1.23 -6.24 40.72
CA VAL A 652 1.47 -4.82 40.97
C VAL A 652 0.40 -4.26 41.94
N PRO A 653 0.71 -3.21 42.72
CA PRO A 653 -0.29 -2.54 43.56
C PRO A 653 -1.43 -1.97 42.73
N TRP A 654 -2.64 -1.92 43.28
CA TRP A 654 -3.78 -1.32 42.61
C TRP A 654 -3.60 0.17 42.34
N ASP A 655 -3.98 0.64 41.14
CA ASP A 655 -4.07 2.06 40.83
C ASP A 655 -5.43 2.38 40.17
N ASP A 656 -6.11 3.43 40.63
CA ASP A 656 -7.43 3.83 40.11
C ASP A 656 -7.42 4.32 38.68
N ALA A 657 -6.26 4.62 38.10
CA ALA A 657 -6.11 4.94 36.65
C ALA A 657 -6.64 3.81 35.77
N CYS A 658 -6.62 2.55 36.22
CA CYS A 658 -7.20 1.40 35.52
C CYS A 658 -8.70 1.57 35.21
N LEU A 659 -9.45 2.31 36.05
CA LEU A 659 -10.87 2.60 35.83
C LEU A 659 -11.10 3.81 34.89
N ALA A 660 -10.08 4.65 34.76
CA ALA A 660 -10.11 5.82 33.88
C ALA A 660 -9.48 5.58 32.49
N PHE A 661 -9.30 4.31 32.08
CA PHE A 661 -8.62 3.90 30.85
C PHE A 661 -9.17 4.59 29.59
N HIS A 662 -10.47 4.90 29.54
CA HIS A 662 -11.14 5.61 28.44
C HIS A 662 -10.68 7.07 28.28
N GLN A 663 -10.06 7.67 29.29
CA GLN A 663 -9.49 9.02 29.26
C GLN A 663 -8.04 9.05 28.74
N SER A 664 -7.44 7.89 28.53
CA SER A 664 -6.07 7.79 28.03
C SER A 664 -5.95 8.41 26.64
N SER A 665 -4.98 9.30 26.44
CA SER A 665 -4.65 9.90 25.14
C SER A 665 -3.73 9.03 24.29
N ARG A 666 -3.33 7.84 24.80
CA ARG A 666 -2.44 6.92 24.07
C ARG A 666 -3.11 6.39 22.82
N PRO A 667 -2.39 6.33 21.69
CA PRO A 667 -2.94 5.77 20.48
C PRO A 667 -3.22 4.27 20.61
N VAL A 668 -4.36 3.84 20.12
CA VAL A 668 -4.77 2.43 20.08
C VAL A 668 -4.80 1.99 18.61
N ARG A 669 -4.07 0.93 18.30
CA ARG A 669 -3.94 0.41 16.93
C ARG A 669 -4.46 -1.00 16.85
N THR A 670 -5.76 -1.14 16.73
CA THR A 670 -6.41 -2.43 16.55
C THR A 670 -7.71 -2.26 15.79
N ALA A 671 -8.22 -3.35 15.22
CA ALA A 671 -9.53 -3.36 14.59
C ALA A 671 -10.68 -2.96 15.55
N SER A 672 -10.39 -2.81 16.85
CA SER A 672 -11.37 -2.47 17.90
C SER A 672 -11.26 -1.04 18.42
N VAL A 673 -10.42 -0.18 17.82
CA VAL A 673 -10.12 1.18 18.31
C VAL A 673 -11.35 2.02 18.60
N ASN A 674 -12.37 1.92 17.73
CA ASN A 674 -13.59 2.73 17.83
C ASN A 674 -14.51 2.35 18.98
N GLN A 675 -14.33 1.16 19.58
CA GLN A 675 -15.21 0.60 20.61
C GLN A 675 -14.70 0.84 22.05
N ILE A 676 -13.41 1.09 22.23
CA ILE A 676 -12.74 1.06 23.54
C ILE A 676 -12.76 2.40 24.26
N ARG A 677 -12.97 3.47 23.52
CA ARG A 677 -12.89 4.86 24.03
C ARG A 677 -14.23 5.43 24.47
N GLU A 678 -15.28 4.65 24.39
CA GLU A 678 -16.57 4.96 24.96
C GLU A 678 -16.68 4.31 26.36
N PRO A 679 -17.46 4.90 27.29
CA PRO A 679 -17.77 4.21 28.53
C PRO A 679 -18.31 2.81 28.22
N LEU A 680 -17.95 1.82 29.05
CA LEU A 680 -18.36 0.43 28.84
C LEU A 680 -19.88 0.33 28.61
N TYR A 681 -20.26 -0.18 27.44
CA TYR A 681 -21.66 -0.31 27.05
C TYR A 681 -22.06 -1.78 26.91
N LYS A 682 -23.25 -2.11 27.42
CA LYS A 682 -23.76 -3.50 27.44
C LYS A 682 -24.32 -4.00 26.10
N THR A 683 -24.44 -3.13 25.09
CA THR A 683 -25.08 -3.46 23.81
C THR A 683 -24.26 -4.40 22.91
N SER A 684 -23.04 -4.71 23.31
CA SER A 684 -22.17 -5.67 22.61
C SER A 684 -22.31 -7.11 23.08
N VAL A 685 -23.09 -7.35 24.13
CA VAL A 685 -23.37 -8.68 24.71
C VAL A 685 -24.68 -9.22 24.10
N GLY A 686 -24.63 -10.39 23.50
CA GLY A 686 -25.77 -11.01 22.82
C GLY A 686 -26.21 -10.27 21.54
N ARG A 687 -25.32 -9.51 20.93
CA ARG A 687 -25.58 -8.73 19.70
C ARG A 687 -26.00 -9.61 18.52
N TRP A 688 -25.59 -10.86 18.51
CA TRP A 688 -25.89 -11.81 17.43
C TRP A 688 -27.36 -12.24 17.36
N ARG A 689 -28.10 -12.22 18.50
CA ARG A 689 -29.44 -12.80 18.62
C ARG A 689 -30.45 -12.32 17.58
N PRO A 690 -30.54 -11.01 17.25
CA PRO A 690 -31.44 -10.54 16.19
C PRO A 690 -31.11 -11.10 14.80
N TYR A 691 -29.91 -11.62 14.63
CA TYR A 691 -29.37 -12.11 13.36
C TYR A 691 -29.22 -13.63 13.29
N ALA A 692 -29.76 -14.39 14.27
CA ALA A 692 -29.59 -15.86 14.38
C ALA A 692 -29.87 -16.58 13.06
N LYS A 693 -30.98 -16.23 12.38
CA LYS A 693 -31.37 -16.83 11.07
C LYS A 693 -30.29 -16.72 9.99
N HIS A 694 -29.41 -15.72 10.04
CA HIS A 694 -28.32 -15.52 9.07
C HIS A 694 -27.02 -16.23 9.51
N LEU A 695 -26.96 -16.67 10.76
CA LEU A 695 -25.78 -17.29 11.36
C LEU A 695 -25.90 -18.82 11.47
N MET A 696 -26.92 -19.43 10.86
CA MET A 696 -27.14 -20.90 10.96
C MET A 696 -25.88 -21.73 10.62
N PRO A 697 -25.10 -21.43 9.54
CA PRO A 697 -23.90 -22.23 9.27
C PRO A 697 -22.85 -22.14 10.38
N LEU A 698 -22.78 -21.00 11.11
CA LEU A 698 -21.92 -20.83 12.27
C LEU A 698 -22.45 -21.60 13.48
N LEU A 699 -23.76 -21.47 13.78
CA LEU A 699 -24.40 -22.15 14.90
C LEU A 699 -24.27 -23.66 14.77
N ASP A 700 -24.56 -24.20 13.59
CA ASP A 700 -24.38 -25.63 13.27
C ASP A 700 -22.94 -26.08 13.49
N ALA A 701 -21.97 -25.31 12.99
CA ALA A 701 -20.55 -25.61 13.16
C ALA A 701 -20.10 -25.57 14.64
N LEU A 702 -20.70 -24.70 15.45
CA LEU A 702 -20.44 -24.61 16.90
C LEU A 702 -21.20 -25.68 17.70
N GLY A 703 -22.17 -26.38 17.11
CA GLY A 703 -23.06 -27.31 17.81
C GLY A 703 -24.03 -26.61 18.77
N MET A 704 -24.51 -25.44 18.40
CA MET A 704 -25.44 -24.62 19.18
C MET A 704 -26.79 -24.59 18.48
N ASP A 705 -27.86 -24.78 19.24
CA ASP A 705 -29.24 -24.57 18.80
C ASP A 705 -29.58 -23.07 18.81
N GLU A 706 -30.66 -22.66 18.08
CA GLU A 706 -31.15 -21.29 18.02
C GLU A 706 -31.41 -20.63 19.39
#